data_306c7b4a6570465960ca72dbc974cdbd
#
_entry.id   306c7b4a6570465960ca72dbc974cdbd
#
_cell.length_a   1.000
_cell.length_b   1.000
_cell.length_c   1.000
_cell.angle_alpha   90.00
_cell.angle_beta   90.00
_cell.angle_gamma   90.00
#
_symmetry.space_group_name_H-M   'P 1'
#
loop_
_entity.id
_entity.type
_entity.pdbx_description
1 polymer ?
#
loop_
_entity_poly.entity_id
_entity_poly.type
_entity_poly.pdbx_seq_one_letter_code
_entity_poly.pdbx_strand_id
1 'polypeptide(L)'
;MTLAALSATLGKHVVTPSTEVALFDAQGNAVAYPDSSRLIVADSTAHLVKAADLSPSLHALLSEAHTANRLEADGRQWIVARSSIQEGGPEGLQLALLVPEDELLVDAYRMRWQGALITLTTLLMCLPLGWLISRVLVKPLHALVKQADAIRSFDFNFPLTRRSPVLEVDQLSVSMARMKDTLASFFRITDTLGAETRFAPLLQRVLFETVQIAQAQAGLIYLRDNDSSRMEPYGLIIDGAPQLLETFDIHGHDLQTSSGPAWFQQLVSANNVVSNLGVDQAGDLQRILLAMASPRVHLIGIRLHNRHNETIGLLILLVNDSGTPADMEKLRPDRIAFLQAVSGAAAVSIESQRLQARQKQLLDAFIQLLAGAIDAKSPYTGGHCQRVPELTLMLAQAAAASTAPAFSAYQPTEDEWEALHIAAWLHDCGKVTTPEYVVDKATKLETINDRIHEIRTRFEVLKRDAWIRYWQALALGGNEPSLAELRDTTLATLDEDFAFIARCNLGSEAMAEADLQRLDKLSRLTWMRTLDDRLGVSWEENKRQARTPAPTLPVSEKLLADKPEHLFERDENELIPEDNPWGFKLDVPRYKFNRGELYNLSITRGTLTREERYIINHHMVQTIMMLSHLPFPSHLDSIAEIAGGHHEKMDGSGYPKRLKREEMSLPARMMAIADIFEALTAADRPYKKAKSLSEALGIMATMSREAHIDAQLFGLFINEGVYMQYAVRFLDPQQIDAVDPASLLRKAGLDP
;
A
#
# COMPACT_ATOMS: atom_id res chain seq x y z
N MET A 1 -116.24 -29.59 -34.06
CA MET A 1 -115.65 -28.21 -33.99
C MET A 1 -115.95 -27.52 -35.32
N THR A 2 -116.43 -26.30 -35.25
CA THR A 2 -116.58 -25.53 -36.50
C THR A 2 -115.26 -25.01 -37.02
N LEU A 3 -115.13 -24.91 -38.38
CA LEU A 3 -113.87 -24.39 -39.03
C LEU A 3 -113.40 -23.03 -38.36
N ALA A 4 -114.40 -22.20 -38.00
CA ALA A 4 -114.14 -20.92 -37.33
C ALA A 4 -113.55 -21.10 -35.95
N ALA A 5 -113.94 -22.12 -35.13
CA ALA A 5 -113.37 -22.40 -33.82
C ALA A 5 -111.94 -22.95 -33.89
N LEU A 6 -111.67 -23.78 -34.88
CA LEU A 6 -110.31 -24.27 -35.14
C LEU A 6 -109.38 -23.12 -35.57
N SER A 7 -109.86 -22.25 -36.47
CA SER A 7 -109.13 -21.09 -36.88
C SER A 7 -108.81 -20.09 -35.74
N ALA A 8 -109.77 -19.86 -34.91
CA ALA A 8 -109.56 -19.01 -33.71
C ALA A 8 -108.54 -19.63 -32.72
N THR A 9 -108.44 -20.96 -32.67
CA THR A 9 -107.43 -21.63 -31.80
C THR A 9 -106.05 -21.51 -32.42
N LEU A 10 -105.93 -21.64 -33.70
CA LEU A 10 -104.64 -21.47 -34.42
C LEU A 10 -104.17 -20.03 -34.31
N GLY A 11 -105.06 -19.05 -34.41
CA GLY A 11 -104.63 -17.64 -34.21
C GLY A 11 -104.07 -17.28 -32.82
N LYS A 12 -104.34 -18.09 -31.80
CA LYS A 12 -103.74 -17.88 -30.51
C LYS A 12 -102.29 -18.36 -30.39
N HIS A 13 -101.83 -19.17 -31.33
CA HIS A 13 -100.45 -19.74 -31.31
C HIS A 13 -99.56 -19.02 -32.34
N VAL A 14 -99.78 -17.77 -32.60
CA VAL A 14 -98.94 -16.91 -33.40
C VAL A 14 -97.68 -16.55 -32.59
N VAL A 15 -96.52 -16.92 -33.04
CA VAL A 15 -95.24 -16.72 -32.31
C VAL A 15 -94.72 -15.30 -32.50
N THR A 16 -94.86 -14.75 -33.67
CA THR A 16 -94.55 -13.37 -34.04
C THR A 16 -95.65 -12.74 -34.80
N PRO A 17 -95.76 -11.41 -34.90
CA PRO A 17 -96.88 -10.73 -35.58
C PRO A 17 -97.14 -11.27 -37.03
N SER A 18 -96.10 -11.67 -37.69
CA SER A 18 -96.21 -12.18 -39.07
C SER A 18 -96.15 -13.70 -39.13
N THR A 19 -96.30 -14.41 -38.04
CA THR A 19 -96.34 -15.87 -38.00
C THR A 19 -97.59 -16.38 -38.80
N GLU A 20 -97.38 -17.26 -39.70
CA GLU A 20 -98.47 -17.96 -40.43
C GLU A 20 -98.64 -19.38 -39.86
N VAL A 21 -99.86 -19.72 -39.57
CA VAL A 21 -100.23 -21.05 -39.12
C VAL A 21 -101.42 -21.56 -40.02
N ALA A 22 -101.25 -22.71 -40.55
CA ALA A 22 -102.32 -23.29 -41.36
C ALA A 22 -102.46 -24.79 -41.07
N LEU A 23 -103.74 -25.24 -40.97
CA LEU A 23 -104.07 -26.65 -40.87
C LEU A 23 -104.75 -27.06 -42.20
N PHE A 24 -104.29 -28.08 -42.87
CA PHE A 24 -104.77 -28.52 -44.16
C PHE A 24 -104.87 -30.07 -44.22
N ASP A 25 -105.78 -30.57 -45.11
CA ASP A 25 -105.99 -31.97 -45.33
C ASP A 25 -104.91 -32.59 -46.28
N ALA A 26 -105.01 -33.88 -46.55
CA ALA A 26 -104.11 -34.60 -47.42
C ALA A 26 -104.18 -34.16 -48.90
N GLN A 27 -105.28 -33.51 -49.32
CA GLN A 27 -105.45 -32.90 -50.62
C GLN A 27 -104.96 -31.48 -50.72
N GLY A 28 -104.44 -30.91 -49.59
CA GLY A 28 -103.96 -29.53 -49.49
C GLY A 28 -105.03 -28.49 -49.30
N ASN A 29 -106.30 -28.86 -48.94
CA ASN A 29 -107.35 -27.87 -48.69
C ASN A 29 -107.21 -27.34 -47.27
N ALA A 30 -107.33 -26.03 -47.09
CA ALA A 30 -107.15 -25.40 -45.75
C ALA A 30 -108.39 -25.65 -44.85
N VAL A 31 -108.11 -26.36 -43.74
CA VAL A 31 -109.16 -26.73 -42.79
C VAL A 31 -109.24 -25.67 -41.61
N ALA A 32 -108.09 -25.01 -41.30
CA ALA A 32 -108.08 -23.87 -40.37
C ALA A 32 -106.94 -22.94 -40.75
N TYR A 33 -107.22 -21.63 -40.65
CA TYR A 33 -106.22 -20.53 -40.85
C TYR A 33 -106.65 -19.38 -39.92
N PRO A 34 -105.74 -18.64 -39.38
CA PRO A 34 -106.11 -17.56 -38.41
C PRO A 34 -107.22 -16.64 -38.90
N ASP A 35 -107.19 -16.26 -40.14
CA ASP A 35 -108.31 -15.57 -40.75
C ASP A 35 -109.24 -16.55 -41.42
N SER A 36 -110.27 -16.97 -40.68
CA SER A 36 -111.25 -17.94 -41.11
C SER A 36 -112.14 -17.47 -42.30
N SER A 37 -112.17 -16.13 -42.58
CA SER A 37 -112.89 -15.64 -43.78
C SER A 37 -112.33 -16.04 -45.12
N ARG A 38 -111.03 -16.42 -45.14
CA ARG A 38 -110.28 -16.79 -46.29
C ARG A 38 -110.37 -18.31 -46.63
N LEU A 39 -111.07 -19.08 -45.76
CA LEU A 39 -111.13 -20.54 -45.91
C LEU A 39 -112.13 -21.07 -46.89
N ILE A 40 -113.16 -20.33 -47.20
CA ILE A 40 -114.28 -20.75 -48.07
C ILE A 40 -114.45 -19.78 -49.25
N VAL A 41 -114.37 -20.23 -50.43
CA VAL A 41 -114.74 -19.50 -51.65
C VAL A 41 -116.12 -19.92 -52.05
N ALA A 42 -117.04 -18.92 -52.07
CA ALA A 42 -118.49 -19.14 -52.39
C ALA A 42 -118.70 -18.84 -53.87
N ASP A 43 -118.31 -19.72 -54.71
CA ASP A 43 -118.63 -19.74 -56.14
C ASP A 43 -119.89 -20.67 -56.38
N SER A 44 -120.17 -21.10 -57.55
CA SER A 44 -121.32 -21.92 -57.85
C SER A 44 -121.52 -23.18 -56.99
N THR A 45 -120.46 -23.62 -56.28
CA THR A 45 -120.47 -24.59 -55.17
C THR A 45 -119.44 -24.23 -54.13
N ALA A 46 -119.85 -24.04 -52.86
CA ALA A 46 -118.90 -23.67 -51.78
C ALA A 46 -117.85 -24.76 -51.55
N HIS A 47 -116.55 -24.44 -51.71
CA HIS A 47 -115.40 -25.36 -51.46
C HIS A 47 -114.33 -24.67 -50.65
N LEU A 48 -113.54 -25.49 -49.96
CA LEU A 48 -112.43 -25.03 -49.16
C LEU A 48 -111.31 -24.56 -50.08
N VAL A 49 -110.65 -23.44 -49.70
CA VAL A 49 -109.50 -22.86 -50.36
C VAL A 49 -108.26 -23.78 -50.14
N LYS A 50 -107.45 -23.96 -51.19
CA LYS A 50 -106.15 -24.66 -50.92
C LYS A 50 -105.23 -23.87 -50.05
N ALA A 51 -104.61 -24.53 -49.16
CA ALA A 51 -103.67 -23.87 -48.21
C ALA A 51 -102.53 -23.09 -48.93
N ALA A 52 -102.13 -23.57 -50.13
CA ALA A 52 -101.15 -22.92 -50.98
C ALA A 52 -101.58 -21.53 -51.50
N ASP A 53 -102.90 -21.31 -51.61
CA ASP A 53 -103.45 -20.04 -52.13
C ASP A 53 -103.72 -19.01 -51.00
N LEU A 54 -103.50 -19.36 -49.74
CA LEU A 54 -103.73 -18.48 -48.62
C LEU A 54 -102.57 -17.44 -48.40
N SER A 55 -101.37 -17.84 -48.72
CA SER A 55 -100.22 -16.89 -48.63
C SER A 55 -99.09 -17.39 -49.54
N PRO A 56 -98.16 -16.44 -49.97
CA PRO A 56 -96.93 -16.80 -50.71
C PRO A 56 -96.03 -17.77 -50.00
N SER A 57 -95.92 -17.67 -48.68
CA SER A 57 -95.11 -18.53 -47.80
C SER A 57 -95.69 -19.93 -47.72
N LEU A 58 -97.05 -20.06 -47.59
CA LEU A 58 -97.72 -21.37 -47.68
C LEU A 58 -97.65 -21.96 -49.07
N HIS A 59 -97.72 -21.12 -50.15
CA HIS A 59 -97.54 -21.58 -51.51
C HIS A 59 -96.16 -22.17 -51.71
N ALA A 60 -95.09 -21.47 -51.31
CA ALA A 60 -93.74 -21.96 -51.42
C ALA A 60 -93.54 -23.22 -50.60
N LEU A 61 -94.21 -23.32 -49.42
CA LEU A 61 -94.12 -24.50 -48.61
C LEU A 61 -94.76 -25.77 -49.20
N LEU A 62 -95.86 -25.59 -49.94
CA LEU A 62 -96.65 -26.71 -50.46
C LEU A 62 -96.29 -27.06 -51.91
N SER A 63 -95.72 -26.10 -52.66
CA SER A 63 -95.30 -26.29 -54.07
C SER A 63 -94.02 -27.11 -54.22
N GLU A 64 -93.15 -27.06 -53.24
CA GLU A 64 -91.93 -27.85 -53.22
C GLU A 64 -91.95 -28.84 -52.03
N ALA A 65 -91.51 -30.07 -52.27
CA ALA A 65 -91.44 -31.06 -51.19
C ALA A 65 -90.29 -30.69 -50.20
N HIS A 66 -90.47 -29.54 -49.53
CA HIS A 66 -89.47 -29.07 -48.55
C HIS A 66 -89.45 -29.89 -47.30
N THR A 67 -88.38 -30.55 -47.09
CA THR A 67 -88.05 -31.26 -45.85
C THR A 67 -87.19 -30.39 -44.89
N ALA A 68 -86.76 -29.21 -45.30
CA ALA A 68 -85.90 -28.31 -44.53
C ALA A 68 -86.73 -27.45 -43.56
N ASN A 69 -86.25 -27.19 -42.34
CA ASN A 69 -86.91 -26.35 -41.38
C ASN A 69 -86.76 -24.84 -41.68
N ARG A 70 -86.26 -24.47 -42.87
CA ARG A 70 -86.13 -23.07 -43.36
C ARG A 70 -86.66 -22.99 -44.76
N LEU A 71 -87.40 -21.95 -45.07
CA LEU A 71 -87.98 -21.65 -46.32
C LEU A 71 -87.74 -20.17 -46.73
N GLU A 72 -87.40 -19.92 -47.98
CA GLU A 72 -87.35 -18.54 -48.51
C GLU A 72 -88.58 -18.28 -49.33
N ALA A 73 -89.35 -17.31 -48.86
CA ALA A 73 -90.53 -16.92 -49.52
C ALA A 73 -90.79 -15.41 -49.29
N ASP A 74 -91.25 -14.70 -50.33
CA ASP A 74 -91.53 -13.28 -50.30
C ASP A 74 -90.34 -12.40 -49.81
N GLY A 75 -89.12 -12.82 -50.22
CA GLY A 75 -87.87 -12.13 -49.82
C GLY A 75 -87.50 -12.22 -48.34
N ARG A 76 -88.17 -13.11 -47.61
CA ARG A 76 -87.89 -13.35 -46.23
C ARG A 76 -87.51 -14.84 -45.97
N GLN A 77 -86.66 -15.07 -44.97
CA GLN A 77 -86.38 -16.42 -44.46
C GLN A 77 -87.40 -16.77 -43.38
N TRP A 78 -88.02 -17.90 -43.57
CA TRP A 78 -89.05 -18.45 -42.69
C TRP A 78 -88.54 -19.71 -42.01
N ILE A 79 -88.72 -19.81 -40.69
CA ILE A 79 -88.52 -21.06 -39.95
C ILE A 79 -89.81 -21.84 -40.04
N VAL A 80 -89.77 -23.02 -40.52
CA VAL A 80 -90.91 -23.89 -40.74
C VAL A 80 -90.96 -25.06 -39.75
N ALA A 81 -92.12 -25.24 -39.16
CA ALA A 81 -92.36 -26.42 -38.34
C ALA A 81 -93.62 -27.11 -38.94
N ARG A 82 -93.52 -28.37 -39.31
CA ARG A 82 -94.65 -29.20 -39.74
C ARG A 82 -94.93 -30.33 -38.78
N SER A 83 -96.20 -30.58 -38.56
CA SER A 83 -96.59 -31.73 -37.75
C SER A 83 -97.84 -32.37 -38.41
N SER A 84 -97.84 -33.68 -38.52
CA SER A 84 -99.01 -34.44 -38.95
C SER A 84 -99.84 -34.85 -37.76
N ILE A 85 -101.13 -34.51 -37.74
CA ILE A 85 -102.07 -34.90 -36.69
C ILE A 85 -102.81 -36.16 -37.17
N GLN A 86 -102.44 -37.30 -36.56
CA GLN A 86 -103.12 -38.59 -36.85
C GLN A 86 -104.11 -38.92 -35.72
N GLU A 87 -105.35 -38.49 -35.86
CA GLU A 87 -106.43 -39.03 -35.03
C GLU A 87 -107.67 -39.24 -35.91
N GLY A 88 -107.99 -40.52 -36.09
CA GLY A 88 -109.36 -41.04 -36.37
C GLY A 88 -109.92 -40.95 -37.76
N GLY A 89 -109.12 -41.10 -38.86
CA GLY A 89 -109.65 -41.17 -40.27
C GLY A 89 -108.57 -41.34 -41.29
N PRO A 90 -108.93 -41.86 -42.56
CA PRO A 90 -107.93 -42.16 -43.62
C PRO A 90 -107.22 -40.92 -44.22
N GLU A 91 -107.54 -39.73 -43.76
CA GLU A 91 -106.96 -38.50 -44.31
C GLU A 91 -106.37 -37.68 -43.15
N GLY A 92 -105.05 -37.78 -42.91
CA GLY A 92 -104.30 -37.11 -41.82
C GLY A 92 -104.27 -35.59 -42.07
N LEU A 93 -104.57 -34.76 -41.05
CA LEU A 93 -104.42 -33.32 -41.08
C LEU A 93 -102.97 -32.93 -40.91
N GLN A 94 -102.49 -31.97 -41.62
CA GLN A 94 -101.13 -31.41 -41.48
C GLN A 94 -101.20 -29.96 -40.93
N LEU A 95 -100.45 -29.72 -39.90
CA LEU A 95 -100.23 -28.38 -39.34
C LEU A 95 -98.90 -27.82 -39.79
N ALA A 96 -98.95 -26.66 -40.41
CA ALA A 96 -97.77 -25.91 -40.74
C ALA A 96 -97.71 -24.59 -39.90
N LEU A 97 -96.57 -24.32 -39.31
CA LEU A 97 -96.26 -23.08 -38.66
C LEU A 97 -95.03 -22.46 -39.35
N LEU A 98 -95.16 -21.24 -39.86
CA LEU A 98 -94.10 -20.50 -40.48
C LEU A 98 -93.90 -19.22 -39.70
N VAL A 99 -92.61 -19.03 -39.18
CA VAL A 99 -92.24 -17.86 -38.41
C VAL A 99 -91.08 -17.12 -39.14
N PRO A 100 -91.21 -15.85 -39.45
CA PRO A 100 -90.10 -15.09 -40.03
C PRO A 100 -88.89 -15.06 -39.13
N GLU A 101 -87.71 -15.47 -39.64
CA GLU A 101 -86.46 -15.55 -38.83
C GLU A 101 -86.02 -14.15 -38.36
N ASP A 102 -86.24 -13.12 -39.17
CA ASP A 102 -85.89 -11.75 -38.80
C ASP A 102 -86.69 -11.26 -37.57
N GLU A 103 -88.00 -11.62 -37.46
CA GLU A 103 -88.80 -11.26 -36.29
C GLU A 103 -88.46 -12.07 -35.06
N LEU A 104 -88.13 -13.33 -35.25
CA LEU A 104 -87.77 -14.21 -34.17
C LEU A 104 -86.45 -13.81 -33.52
N LEU A 105 -85.52 -13.29 -34.30
CA LEU A 105 -84.20 -12.94 -33.93
C LEU A 105 -83.98 -11.46 -33.44
N VAL A 106 -85.00 -10.64 -33.55
CA VAL A 106 -84.93 -9.17 -33.19
C VAL A 106 -84.32 -8.97 -31.78
N ASP A 107 -84.80 -9.71 -30.80
CA ASP A 107 -84.35 -9.56 -29.44
C ASP A 107 -82.90 -10.05 -29.26
N ALA A 108 -82.52 -11.09 -29.99
CA ALA A 108 -81.15 -11.60 -29.96
C ALA A 108 -80.13 -10.59 -30.54
N TYR A 109 -80.51 -9.94 -31.66
CA TYR A 109 -79.70 -8.84 -32.23
C TYR A 109 -79.62 -7.63 -31.30
N ARG A 110 -80.73 -7.28 -30.61
CA ARG A 110 -80.73 -6.19 -29.66
C ARG A 110 -79.84 -6.48 -28.49
N MET A 111 -79.88 -7.70 -27.90
CA MET A 111 -78.97 -8.11 -26.82
C MET A 111 -77.49 -8.10 -27.24
N ARG A 112 -77.18 -8.58 -28.46
CA ARG A 112 -75.83 -8.57 -29.03
C ARG A 112 -75.28 -7.16 -29.13
N TRP A 113 -76.04 -6.21 -29.67
CA TRP A 113 -75.62 -4.81 -29.73
C TRP A 113 -75.49 -4.13 -28.40
N GLN A 114 -76.41 -4.40 -27.44
CA GLN A 114 -76.32 -3.90 -26.09
C GLN A 114 -75.08 -4.47 -25.36
N GLY A 115 -74.81 -5.76 -25.54
CA GLY A 115 -73.60 -6.41 -25.03
C GLY A 115 -72.33 -5.79 -25.61
N ALA A 116 -72.30 -5.56 -26.93
CA ALA A 116 -71.17 -4.95 -27.57
C ALA A 116 -70.91 -3.50 -27.10
N LEU A 117 -72.01 -2.72 -26.90
CA LEU A 117 -71.88 -1.37 -26.40
C LEU A 117 -71.42 -1.31 -24.96
N ILE A 118 -71.89 -2.19 -24.08
CA ILE A 118 -71.43 -2.30 -22.69
C ILE A 118 -69.98 -2.70 -22.63
N THR A 119 -69.56 -3.68 -23.45
CA THR A 119 -68.15 -4.10 -23.52
C THR A 119 -67.24 -2.98 -24.02
N LEU A 120 -67.64 -2.24 -25.05
CA LEU A 120 -66.89 -1.13 -25.58
C LEU A 120 -66.76 0.02 -24.56
N THR A 121 -67.87 0.37 -23.87
CA THR A 121 -67.85 1.43 -22.83
C THR A 121 -67.02 1.02 -21.65
N THR A 122 -67.07 -0.25 -21.23
CA THR A 122 -66.22 -0.77 -20.13
C THR A 122 -64.74 -0.73 -20.52
N LEU A 123 -64.40 -1.13 -21.75
CA LEU A 123 -63.01 -1.09 -22.26
C LEU A 123 -62.49 0.35 -22.32
N LEU A 124 -63.34 1.30 -22.85
CA LEU A 124 -63.01 2.73 -22.91
C LEU A 124 -62.81 3.34 -21.54
N MET A 125 -63.46 2.84 -20.53
CA MET A 125 -63.32 3.31 -19.13
C MET A 125 -62.13 2.66 -18.41
N CYS A 126 -61.85 1.37 -18.65
CA CYS A 126 -60.76 0.64 -18.06
C CYS A 126 -59.38 1.05 -18.58
N LEU A 127 -59.25 1.38 -19.87
CA LEU A 127 -57.97 1.80 -20.45
C LEU A 127 -57.41 3.09 -19.83
N PRO A 128 -58.16 4.21 -19.73
CA PRO A 128 -57.68 5.42 -19.11
C PRO A 128 -57.49 5.24 -17.58
N LEU A 129 -58.29 4.42 -16.91
CA LEU A 129 -58.10 4.11 -15.51
C LEU A 129 -56.82 3.31 -15.27
N GLY A 130 -56.56 2.29 -16.06
CA GLY A 130 -55.34 1.50 -16.04
C GLY A 130 -54.09 2.37 -16.37
N TRP A 131 -54.21 3.28 -17.33
CA TRP A 131 -53.16 4.23 -17.63
C TRP A 131 -52.91 5.21 -16.46
N LEU A 132 -53.97 5.69 -15.83
CA LEU A 132 -53.87 6.58 -14.66
C LEU A 132 -53.19 5.87 -13.48
N ILE A 133 -53.64 4.64 -13.15
CA ILE A 133 -53.03 3.82 -12.07
C ILE A 133 -51.53 3.55 -12.39
N SER A 134 -51.24 3.18 -13.61
CA SER A 134 -49.82 2.96 -14.08
C SER A 134 -48.97 4.24 -13.88
N ARG A 135 -49.53 5.40 -14.20
CA ARG A 135 -48.83 6.67 -14.09
C ARG A 135 -48.65 7.13 -12.66
N VAL A 136 -49.63 6.94 -11.81
CA VAL A 136 -49.69 7.48 -10.42
C VAL A 136 -49.05 6.55 -9.40
N LEU A 137 -49.16 5.22 -9.60
CA LEU A 137 -48.65 4.21 -8.64
C LEU A 137 -47.46 3.43 -9.21
N VAL A 138 -47.62 2.80 -10.40
CA VAL A 138 -46.62 1.84 -10.87
C VAL A 138 -45.34 2.53 -11.32
N LYS A 139 -45.41 3.64 -12.07
CA LYS A 139 -44.22 4.35 -12.53
C LYS A 139 -43.35 4.88 -11.39
N PRO A 140 -43.90 5.57 -10.37
CA PRO A 140 -43.12 6.03 -9.21
C PRO A 140 -42.51 4.86 -8.42
N LEU A 141 -43.27 3.77 -8.19
CA LEU A 141 -42.72 2.57 -7.52
C LEU A 141 -41.58 1.95 -8.31
N HIS A 142 -41.70 1.82 -9.64
CA HIS A 142 -40.64 1.29 -10.47
C HIS A 142 -39.40 2.21 -10.48
N ALA A 143 -39.60 3.51 -10.39
CA ALA A 143 -38.50 4.47 -10.23
C ALA A 143 -37.80 4.30 -8.89
N LEU A 144 -38.56 4.06 -7.80
CA LEU A 144 -37.98 3.75 -6.49
C LEU A 144 -37.18 2.44 -6.47
N VAL A 145 -37.66 1.41 -7.18
CA VAL A 145 -36.89 0.14 -7.35
C VAL A 145 -35.56 0.42 -8.08
N LYS A 146 -35.58 1.20 -9.16
CA LYS A 146 -34.35 1.59 -9.85
C LYS A 146 -33.40 2.39 -8.96
N GLN A 147 -33.92 3.26 -8.13
CA GLN A 147 -33.14 4.01 -7.15
C GLN A 147 -32.53 3.07 -6.08
N ALA A 148 -33.30 2.11 -5.59
CA ALA A 148 -32.79 1.09 -4.68
C ALA A 148 -31.66 0.25 -5.31
N ASP A 149 -31.80 -0.12 -6.58
CA ASP A 149 -30.75 -0.83 -7.32
C ASP A 149 -29.52 0.06 -7.56
N ALA A 150 -29.68 1.35 -7.83
CA ALA A 150 -28.58 2.30 -7.94
C ALA A 150 -27.85 2.45 -6.62
N ILE A 151 -28.58 2.56 -5.49
CA ILE A 151 -27.98 2.61 -4.15
C ILE A 151 -27.23 1.28 -3.86
N ARG A 152 -27.79 0.14 -4.21
CA ARG A 152 -27.16 -1.18 -4.06
C ARG A 152 -25.85 -1.29 -4.84
N SER A 153 -25.77 -0.69 -6.03
CA SER A 153 -24.57 -0.65 -6.87
C SER A 153 -23.65 0.53 -6.55
N PHE A 154 -23.91 1.27 -5.46
CA PHE A 154 -23.13 2.46 -5.05
C PHE A 154 -23.13 3.62 -6.05
N ASP A 155 -24.11 3.67 -6.97
CA ASP A 155 -24.32 4.81 -7.87
C ASP A 155 -25.14 5.89 -7.16
N PHE A 156 -24.45 6.80 -6.50
CA PHE A 156 -25.07 7.92 -5.77
C PHE A 156 -25.37 9.14 -6.67
N ASN A 157 -24.99 9.13 -7.95
CA ASN A 157 -25.27 10.22 -8.88
C ASN A 157 -26.63 10.09 -9.54
N PHE A 158 -27.34 8.98 -9.33
CA PHE A 158 -28.65 8.74 -9.90
C PHE A 158 -29.67 9.80 -9.42
N PRO A 159 -30.43 10.45 -10.35
CA PRO A 159 -31.35 11.52 -9.97
C PRO A 159 -32.54 11.01 -9.13
N LEU A 160 -32.91 11.80 -8.13
CA LEU A 160 -34.06 11.50 -7.28
C LEU A 160 -35.39 11.66 -8.06
N THR A 161 -36.35 10.78 -7.79
CA THR A 161 -37.68 10.83 -8.39
C THR A 161 -38.41 12.08 -7.90
N ARG A 162 -39.24 12.69 -8.79
CA ARG A 162 -40.13 13.80 -8.41
C ARG A 162 -41.14 13.33 -7.33
N ARG A 163 -41.62 14.24 -6.49
CA ARG A 163 -42.68 14.00 -5.50
C ARG A 163 -43.85 13.22 -6.09
N SER A 164 -44.34 12.23 -5.36
CA SER A 164 -45.51 11.44 -5.74
C SER A 164 -46.78 12.07 -5.13
N PRO A 165 -47.92 12.05 -5.85
CA PRO A 165 -49.19 12.46 -5.28
C PRO A 165 -49.75 11.46 -4.25
N VAL A 166 -49.14 10.27 -4.14
CA VAL A 166 -49.50 9.24 -3.14
C VAL A 166 -48.59 9.40 -1.94
N LEU A 167 -49.16 9.66 -0.78
CA LEU A 167 -48.45 10.01 0.45
C LEU A 167 -47.41 8.95 0.86
N GLU A 168 -47.76 7.66 0.80
CA GLU A 168 -46.89 6.55 1.18
C GLU A 168 -45.67 6.41 0.24
N VAL A 169 -45.91 6.65 -1.05
CA VAL A 169 -44.83 6.63 -2.08
C VAL A 169 -43.93 7.84 -1.92
N ASP A 170 -44.47 9.00 -1.59
CA ASP A 170 -43.70 10.22 -1.33
C ASP A 170 -42.84 10.06 -0.07
N GLN A 171 -43.40 9.54 1.02
CA GLN A 171 -42.67 9.24 2.25
C GLN A 171 -41.55 8.24 2.02
N LEU A 172 -41.79 7.19 1.24
CA LEU A 172 -40.75 6.21 0.87
C LEU A 172 -39.65 6.86 0.03
N SER A 173 -40.02 7.71 -0.92
CA SER A 173 -39.07 8.45 -1.75
C SER A 173 -38.16 9.35 -0.92
N VAL A 174 -38.73 10.09 0.03
CA VAL A 174 -37.98 10.96 0.96
C VAL A 174 -37.04 10.13 1.86
N SER A 175 -37.51 9.00 2.36
CA SER A 175 -36.70 8.11 3.19
C SER A 175 -35.51 7.50 2.40
N MET A 176 -35.75 7.07 1.17
CA MET A 176 -34.69 6.58 0.28
C MET A 176 -33.69 7.70 -0.11
N ALA A 177 -34.17 8.92 -0.33
CA ALA A 177 -33.32 10.06 -0.58
C ALA A 177 -32.37 10.32 0.61
N ARG A 178 -32.92 10.35 1.82
CA ARG A 178 -32.12 10.51 3.05
C ARG A 178 -31.09 9.37 3.21
N MET A 179 -31.49 8.13 2.97
CA MET A 179 -30.59 6.97 3.01
C MET A 179 -29.45 7.10 1.98
N LYS A 180 -29.79 7.47 0.73
CA LYS A 180 -28.80 7.72 -0.32
C LYS A 180 -27.79 8.80 0.11
N ASP A 181 -28.26 9.95 0.58
CA ASP A 181 -27.39 11.07 0.96
C ASP A 181 -26.51 10.71 2.17
N THR A 182 -27.03 9.94 3.12
CA THR A 182 -26.26 9.42 4.27
C THR A 182 -25.16 8.48 3.82
N LEU A 183 -25.48 7.51 2.96
CA LEU A 183 -24.50 6.57 2.44
C LEU A 183 -23.44 7.27 1.56
N ALA A 184 -23.88 8.16 0.66
CA ALA A 184 -22.97 8.92 -0.19
C ALA A 184 -21.99 9.77 0.65
N SER A 185 -22.48 10.40 1.72
CA SER A 185 -21.64 11.17 2.66
C SER A 185 -20.68 10.26 3.41
N PHE A 186 -21.13 9.10 3.88
CA PHE A 186 -20.27 8.12 4.55
C PHE A 186 -19.12 7.67 3.65
N PHE A 187 -19.41 7.25 2.42
CA PHE A 187 -18.38 6.79 1.49
C PHE A 187 -17.39 7.90 1.12
N ARG A 188 -17.90 9.10 0.83
CA ARG A 188 -17.03 10.25 0.53
C ARG A 188 -16.09 10.58 1.68
N ILE A 189 -16.58 10.57 2.91
CA ILE A 189 -15.77 10.84 4.09
C ILE A 189 -14.73 9.72 4.28
N THR A 190 -15.17 8.46 4.19
CA THR A 190 -14.25 7.31 4.34
C THR A 190 -13.16 7.30 3.28
N ASP A 191 -13.50 7.60 2.03
CA ASP A 191 -12.54 7.71 0.93
C ASP A 191 -11.54 8.87 1.17
N THR A 192 -12.04 10.03 1.57
CA THR A 192 -11.21 11.20 1.91
C THR A 192 -10.27 10.91 3.10
N LEU A 193 -10.77 10.21 4.11
CA LEU A 193 -9.95 9.81 5.27
C LEU A 193 -8.90 8.76 4.91
N GLY A 194 -9.23 7.84 4.00
CA GLY A 194 -8.30 6.82 3.50
C GLY A 194 -7.19 7.36 2.60
N ALA A 195 -7.46 8.46 1.89
CA ALA A 195 -6.52 9.12 1.00
C ALA A 195 -5.48 9.99 1.72
N GLU A 196 -5.75 10.41 2.98
CA GLU A 196 -4.83 11.26 3.74
C GLU A 196 -3.69 10.42 4.33
N THR A 197 -2.47 10.70 3.89
CA THR A 197 -1.27 9.95 4.29
C THR A 197 -0.54 10.55 5.48
N ARG A 198 -0.87 11.79 5.88
CA ARG A 198 -0.22 12.49 7.00
C ARG A 198 -1.13 12.56 8.22
N PHE A 199 -0.56 12.29 9.39
CA PHE A 199 -1.30 12.15 10.64
C PHE A 199 -2.03 13.43 11.08
N ALA A 200 -1.36 14.57 11.08
CA ALA A 200 -1.97 15.83 11.56
C ALA A 200 -3.10 16.35 10.64
N PRO A 201 -2.95 16.37 9.29
CA PRO A 201 -4.07 16.65 8.38
C PRO A 201 -5.23 15.67 8.52
N LEU A 202 -4.96 14.38 8.73
CA LEU A 202 -6.00 13.37 8.96
C LEU A 202 -6.87 13.72 10.17
N LEU A 203 -6.26 14.07 11.30
CA LEU A 203 -6.98 14.44 12.52
C LEU A 203 -7.84 15.69 12.32
N GLN A 204 -7.32 16.72 11.68
CA GLN A 204 -8.06 17.92 11.37
C GLN A 204 -9.25 17.61 10.46
N ARG A 205 -9.05 16.74 9.48
CA ARG A 205 -10.12 16.34 8.57
C ARG A 205 -11.21 15.54 9.27
N VAL A 206 -10.83 14.56 10.08
CA VAL A 206 -11.76 13.79 10.93
C VAL A 206 -12.62 14.73 11.77
N LEU A 207 -11.97 15.66 12.46
CA LEU A 207 -12.65 16.60 13.34
C LEU A 207 -13.58 17.53 12.56
N PHE A 208 -13.13 18.08 11.45
CA PHE A 208 -13.93 18.94 10.59
C PHE A 208 -15.19 18.24 10.05
N GLU A 209 -15.02 17.04 9.46
CA GLU A 209 -16.14 16.28 8.90
C GLU A 209 -17.15 15.88 9.99
N THR A 210 -16.68 15.47 11.16
CA THR A 210 -17.59 15.08 12.26
C THR A 210 -18.34 16.27 12.85
N VAL A 211 -17.71 17.44 12.96
CA VAL A 211 -18.37 18.71 13.35
C VAL A 211 -19.45 19.08 12.35
N GLN A 212 -19.16 18.99 11.06
CA GLN A 212 -20.15 19.29 10.01
C GLN A 212 -21.34 18.32 10.02
N ILE A 213 -21.08 17.02 10.16
CA ILE A 213 -22.15 16.00 10.26
C ILE A 213 -23.04 16.24 11.47
N ALA A 214 -22.44 16.51 12.62
CA ALA A 214 -23.16 16.78 13.85
C ALA A 214 -23.90 18.14 13.83
N GLN A 215 -23.52 19.02 12.90
CA GLN A 215 -23.91 20.44 12.95
C GLN A 215 -23.53 21.05 14.31
N ALA A 216 -22.38 20.65 14.83
CA ALA A 216 -21.88 21.14 16.09
C ALA A 216 -21.16 22.48 15.89
N GLN A 217 -21.16 23.32 16.90
CA GLN A 217 -20.47 24.60 16.91
C GLN A 217 -18.97 24.41 17.26
N ALA A 218 -18.65 23.40 18.08
CA ALA A 218 -17.29 23.08 18.38
C ALA A 218 -17.05 21.57 18.38
N GLY A 219 -15.81 21.17 18.09
CA GLY A 219 -15.34 19.79 18.16
C GLY A 219 -13.93 19.73 18.71
N LEU A 220 -13.67 18.73 19.53
CA LEU A 220 -12.40 18.48 20.17
C LEU A 220 -12.05 17.00 20.04
N ILE A 221 -10.82 16.68 19.67
CA ILE A 221 -10.32 15.31 19.60
C ILE A 221 -9.21 15.11 20.60
N TYR A 222 -9.34 14.09 21.43
CA TYR A 222 -8.28 13.56 22.26
C TYR A 222 -7.79 12.25 21.69
N LEU A 223 -6.48 12.01 21.79
CA LEU A 223 -5.87 10.73 21.44
C LEU A 223 -5.09 10.19 22.63
N ARG A 224 -5.13 8.90 22.81
CA ARG A 224 -4.32 8.21 23.79
C ARG A 224 -2.84 8.38 23.42
N ASP A 225 -2.03 8.80 24.39
CA ASP A 225 -0.58 8.79 24.24
C ASP A 225 -0.06 7.36 24.12
N ASN A 226 1.01 7.17 23.37
CA ASN A 226 1.50 5.84 23.00
C ASN A 226 2.08 5.08 24.21
N ASP A 227 2.69 5.82 25.14
CA ASP A 227 3.49 5.26 26.25
C ASP A 227 2.79 5.37 27.61
N SER A 228 1.58 5.96 27.64
CA SER A 228 0.83 6.17 28.87
C SER A 228 -0.67 5.88 28.70
N SER A 229 -1.39 5.85 29.81
CA SER A 229 -2.86 5.79 29.82
C SER A 229 -3.52 7.16 29.59
N ARG A 230 -2.75 8.20 29.28
CA ARG A 230 -3.20 9.58 29.22
C ARG A 230 -3.80 9.90 27.86
N MET A 231 -4.91 10.62 27.86
CA MET A 231 -5.57 11.20 26.71
C MET A 231 -5.09 12.64 26.51
N GLU A 232 -4.36 12.90 25.44
CA GLU A 232 -3.88 14.24 25.12
C GLU A 232 -4.75 14.90 24.06
N PRO A 233 -5.02 16.22 24.16
CA PRO A 233 -5.77 16.94 23.14
C PRO A 233 -4.91 17.16 21.88
N TYR A 234 -5.48 16.89 20.71
CA TYR A 234 -4.78 17.00 19.42
C TYR A 234 -5.39 18.01 18.45
N GLY A 235 -6.65 18.37 18.61
CA GLY A 235 -7.27 19.34 17.71
C GLY A 235 -8.56 19.89 18.27
N LEU A 236 -8.81 21.17 17.97
CA LEU A 236 -9.99 21.94 18.34
C LEU A 236 -10.49 22.72 17.13
N ILE A 237 -11.80 22.65 16.89
CA ILE A 237 -12.50 23.48 15.91
C ILE A 237 -13.62 24.21 16.62
N ILE A 238 -13.76 25.53 16.39
CA ILE A 238 -14.90 26.34 16.87
C ILE A 238 -15.44 27.11 15.66
N ASP A 239 -16.76 27.06 15.45
CA ASP A 239 -17.46 27.70 14.32
C ASP A 239 -16.83 27.40 12.95
N GLY A 240 -16.38 26.15 12.77
CA GLY A 240 -15.77 25.67 11.53
C GLY A 240 -14.31 26.08 11.31
N ALA A 241 -13.70 26.82 12.23
CA ALA A 241 -12.31 27.24 12.16
C ALA A 241 -11.40 26.48 13.17
N PRO A 242 -10.24 25.95 12.75
CA PRO A 242 -9.29 25.34 13.66
C PRO A 242 -8.72 26.36 14.64
N GLN A 243 -8.54 25.95 15.90
CA GLN A 243 -8.07 26.80 17.00
C GLN A 243 -6.80 26.22 17.62
N LEU A 244 -5.97 27.09 18.20
CA LEU A 244 -4.80 26.67 18.96
C LEU A 244 -5.24 26.19 20.37
N LEU A 245 -4.90 24.97 20.71
CA LEU A 245 -5.27 24.34 22.00
C LEU A 245 -4.79 25.12 23.23
N GLU A 246 -3.59 25.70 23.15
CA GLU A 246 -2.95 26.49 24.20
C GLU A 246 -3.81 27.71 24.61
N THR A 247 -4.52 28.32 23.65
CA THR A 247 -5.39 29.46 23.92
C THR A 247 -6.57 29.12 24.84
N PHE A 248 -6.99 27.86 24.83
CA PHE A 248 -8.18 27.38 25.55
C PHE A 248 -7.86 26.65 26.83
N ASP A 249 -6.56 26.47 27.19
CA ASP A 249 -6.09 25.83 28.43
C ASP A 249 -6.67 24.41 28.61
N ILE A 250 -6.65 23.64 27.52
CA ILE A 250 -7.16 22.28 27.47
C ILE A 250 -6.03 21.33 27.84
N HIS A 251 -6.30 20.45 28.82
CA HIS A 251 -5.31 19.54 29.37
C HIS A 251 -5.60 18.08 29.03
N GLY A 252 -4.55 17.26 29.07
CA GLY A 252 -4.68 15.81 28.97
C GLY A 252 -5.23 15.18 30.24
N HIS A 253 -6.00 14.11 30.10
CA HIS A 253 -6.64 13.38 31.18
C HIS A 253 -6.22 11.92 31.21
N ASP A 254 -6.00 11.36 32.40
CA ASP A 254 -5.65 9.95 32.55
C ASP A 254 -6.91 9.06 32.57
N LEU A 255 -6.88 7.98 31.81
CA LEU A 255 -7.96 6.99 31.73
C LEU A 255 -8.10 6.15 33.00
N GLN A 256 -7.01 6.01 33.77
CA GLN A 256 -6.95 5.14 34.97
C GLN A 256 -7.28 5.88 36.26
N THR A 257 -7.16 7.20 36.28
CA THR A 257 -7.43 8.01 37.47
C THR A 257 -8.79 8.64 37.39
N SER A 258 -9.53 8.64 38.51
CA SER A 258 -10.83 9.32 38.62
C SER A 258 -10.70 10.85 38.73
N SER A 259 -9.58 11.42 38.33
CA SER A 259 -9.23 12.84 38.52
C SER A 259 -9.52 13.75 37.33
N GLY A 260 -10.45 13.39 36.46
CA GLY A 260 -10.91 14.24 35.35
C GLY A 260 -12.26 14.89 35.56
N PRO A 261 -12.68 15.85 34.71
CA PRO A 261 -14.03 16.43 34.73
C PRO A 261 -15.10 15.34 34.64
N ALA A 262 -16.30 15.64 35.19
CA ALA A 262 -17.40 14.66 35.21
C ALA A 262 -17.81 14.15 33.82
N TRP A 263 -17.76 15.02 32.81
CA TRP A 263 -18.04 14.64 31.41
C TRP A 263 -17.02 13.63 30.87
N PHE A 264 -15.72 13.77 31.23
CA PHE A 264 -14.66 12.85 30.81
C PHE A 264 -14.85 11.47 31.45
N GLN A 265 -15.15 11.42 32.75
CA GLN A 265 -15.42 10.15 33.45
C GLN A 265 -16.62 9.40 32.87
N GLN A 266 -17.66 10.12 32.49
CA GLN A 266 -18.82 9.53 31.81
C GLN A 266 -18.44 8.93 30.46
N LEU A 267 -17.58 9.61 29.67
CA LEU A 267 -17.08 9.13 28.40
C LEU A 267 -16.19 7.90 28.53
N VAL A 268 -15.38 7.83 29.57
CA VAL A 268 -14.53 6.66 29.82
C VAL A 268 -15.34 5.44 30.20
N SER A 269 -16.48 5.62 30.89
CA SER A 269 -17.35 4.53 31.33
C SER A 269 -18.35 4.03 30.29
N ALA A 270 -18.66 4.81 29.27
CA ALA A 270 -19.67 4.50 28.25
C ALA A 270 -19.09 4.68 26.84
N ASN A 271 -19.60 3.91 25.85
CA ASN A 271 -19.14 4.04 24.46
C ASN A 271 -19.54 5.37 23.81
N ASN A 272 -20.67 5.92 24.20
CA ASN A 272 -21.17 7.24 23.79
C ASN A 272 -21.90 7.88 24.93
N VAL A 273 -21.78 9.16 25.01
CA VAL A 273 -22.47 9.99 25.99
C VAL A 273 -23.13 11.15 25.28
N VAL A 274 -24.39 11.37 25.57
CA VAL A 274 -25.07 12.61 25.23
C VAL A 274 -25.55 13.22 26.56
N SER A 275 -24.96 14.35 26.90
CA SER A 275 -25.28 15.02 28.17
C SER A 275 -25.42 16.53 27.98
N ASN A 276 -26.22 17.18 28.83
CA ASN A 276 -26.28 18.64 28.88
C ASN A 276 -25.17 19.15 29.78
N LEU A 277 -24.41 20.11 29.29
CA LEU A 277 -23.29 20.70 29.98
C LEU A 277 -23.46 22.22 30.12
N GLY A 278 -23.52 22.70 31.33
CA GLY A 278 -23.49 24.13 31.63
C GLY A 278 -22.05 24.62 31.85
N VAL A 279 -21.85 25.92 31.74
CA VAL A 279 -20.49 26.54 31.94
C VAL A 279 -19.89 26.17 33.28
N ASP A 280 -20.68 26.06 34.34
CA ASP A 280 -20.23 25.74 35.68
C ASP A 280 -19.77 24.28 35.84
N GLN A 281 -20.18 23.37 34.93
CA GLN A 281 -19.85 21.95 34.93
C GLN A 281 -18.86 21.58 33.84
N ALA A 282 -18.47 22.53 33.00
CA ALA A 282 -17.68 22.32 31.80
C ALA A 282 -16.18 21.96 32.10
N GLY A 283 -15.68 22.31 33.28
CA GLY A 283 -14.29 22.10 33.62
C GLY A 283 -13.35 22.80 32.61
N ASP A 284 -12.44 22.08 32.00
CA ASP A 284 -11.51 22.60 30.98
C ASP A 284 -12.20 23.02 29.66
N LEU A 285 -13.41 22.55 29.37
CA LEU A 285 -14.21 23.02 28.22
C LEU A 285 -14.86 24.40 28.46
N GLN A 286 -14.72 24.99 29.65
CA GLN A 286 -15.39 26.26 30.00
C GLN A 286 -15.00 27.39 29.04
N ARG A 287 -13.74 27.52 28.69
CA ARG A 287 -13.28 28.56 27.74
C ARG A 287 -13.86 28.38 26.35
N ILE A 288 -14.09 27.13 25.90
CA ILE A 288 -14.76 26.84 24.63
C ILE A 288 -16.20 27.31 24.67
N LEU A 289 -16.95 26.99 25.72
CA LEU A 289 -18.35 27.44 25.88
C LEU A 289 -18.44 28.96 25.87
N LEU A 290 -17.54 29.65 26.54
CA LEU A 290 -17.46 31.11 26.55
C LEU A 290 -17.18 31.67 25.16
N ALA A 291 -16.27 31.08 24.41
CA ALA A 291 -15.95 31.48 23.02
C ALA A 291 -17.15 31.25 22.08
N MET A 292 -17.91 30.19 22.28
CA MET A 292 -19.16 29.91 21.55
C MET A 292 -20.35 30.84 21.98
N ALA A 293 -20.16 31.67 22.98
CA ALA A 293 -21.20 32.50 23.60
C ALA A 293 -22.46 31.68 24.00
N SER A 294 -22.28 30.43 24.42
CA SER A 294 -23.33 29.48 24.75
C SER A 294 -23.27 29.08 26.23
N PRO A 295 -24.27 29.46 27.04
CA PRO A 295 -24.26 29.12 28.47
C PRO A 295 -24.56 27.65 28.75
N ARG A 296 -25.15 26.95 27.77
CA ARG A 296 -25.46 25.50 27.81
C ARG A 296 -25.24 24.89 26.45
N VAL A 297 -24.72 23.69 26.46
CA VAL A 297 -24.49 22.88 25.26
C VAL A 297 -24.90 21.44 25.48
N HIS A 298 -25.27 20.76 24.41
CA HIS A 298 -25.30 19.30 24.38
C HIS A 298 -23.92 18.81 24.00
N LEU A 299 -23.32 18.04 24.88
CA LEU A 299 -22.06 17.33 24.63
C LEU A 299 -22.38 15.96 24.03
N ILE A 300 -21.87 15.69 22.84
CA ILE A 300 -21.87 14.38 22.21
C ILE A 300 -20.45 13.86 22.29
N GLY A 301 -20.23 12.86 23.12
CA GLY A 301 -18.93 12.21 23.27
C GLY A 301 -18.94 10.83 22.64
N ILE A 302 -17.93 10.54 21.82
CA ILE A 302 -17.78 9.26 21.11
C ILE A 302 -16.38 8.73 21.37
N ARG A 303 -16.30 7.47 21.81
CA ARG A 303 -15.02 6.78 21.98
C ARG A 303 -14.54 6.20 20.64
N LEU A 304 -13.31 6.49 20.30
CA LEU A 304 -12.62 5.90 19.15
C LEU A 304 -11.96 4.59 19.59
N HIS A 305 -12.38 3.48 18.99
CA HIS A 305 -11.88 2.15 19.33
C HIS A 305 -11.05 1.57 18.20
N ASN A 306 -9.98 0.86 18.57
CA ASN A 306 -9.25 0.03 17.63
C ASN A 306 -9.94 -1.34 17.41
N ARG A 307 -9.32 -2.20 16.58
CA ARG A 307 -9.82 -3.54 16.27
C ARG A 307 -9.88 -4.47 17.49
N HIS A 308 -9.14 -4.17 18.53
CA HIS A 308 -9.11 -4.92 19.81
C HIS A 308 -10.07 -4.33 20.85
N ASN A 309 -10.94 -3.40 20.43
CA ASN A 309 -11.87 -2.69 21.32
C ASN A 309 -11.18 -1.83 22.41
N GLU A 310 -9.92 -1.45 22.18
CA GLU A 310 -9.21 -0.54 23.06
C GLU A 310 -9.49 0.90 22.65
N THR A 311 -9.62 1.79 23.63
CA THR A 311 -9.83 3.22 23.38
C THR A 311 -8.53 3.87 22.92
N ILE A 312 -8.53 4.33 21.67
CA ILE A 312 -7.39 5.05 21.06
C ILE A 312 -7.58 6.57 21.08
N GLY A 313 -8.81 7.03 21.31
CA GLY A 313 -9.15 8.45 21.36
C GLY A 313 -10.56 8.71 21.82
N LEU A 314 -10.87 9.99 21.98
CA LEU A 314 -12.20 10.51 22.29
C LEU A 314 -12.52 11.67 21.35
N LEU A 315 -13.71 11.64 20.75
CA LEU A 315 -14.25 12.73 19.96
C LEU A 315 -15.36 13.41 20.77
N ILE A 316 -15.26 14.71 20.95
CA ILE A 316 -16.21 15.53 21.70
C ILE A 316 -16.78 16.57 20.76
N LEU A 317 -18.09 16.61 20.64
CA LEU A 317 -18.81 17.56 19.81
C LEU A 317 -19.75 18.37 20.70
N LEU A 318 -19.74 19.69 20.56
CA LEU A 318 -20.53 20.61 21.36
C LEU A 318 -21.57 21.26 20.45
N VAL A 319 -22.84 21.02 20.77
CA VAL A 319 -24.00 21.55 20.06
C VAL A 319 -24.72 22.54 20.98
N ASN A 320 -24.99 23.74 20.50
CA ASN A 320 -25.75 24.75 21.29
C ASN A 320 -27.10 24.22 21.76
N ASP A 321 -27.43 24.48 23.01
CA ASP A 321 -28.75 24.22 23.58
C ASP A 321 -29.56 25.52 23.65
N SER A 322 -30.28 25.83 22.58
CA SER A 322 -31.17 26.98 22.49
C SER A 322 -32.62 26.64 22.91
N GLY A 323 -32.87 25.38 23.31
CA GLY A 323 -34.18 24.87 23.66
C GLY A 323 -35.16 24.76 22.47
N THR A 324 -34.63 24.78 21.24
CA THR A 324 -35.46 24.71 20.04
C THR A 324 -35.68 23.27 19.57
N PRO A 325 -36.82 22.98 18.87
CA PRO A 325 -37.00 21.65 18.26
C PRO A 325 -35.89 21.27 17.28
N ALA A 326 -35.22 22.25 16.66
CA ALA A 326 -34.10 22.03 15.74
C ALA A 326 -32.88 21.46 16.45
N ASP A 327 -32.60 21.82 17.70
CA ASP A 327 -31.48 21.29 18.47
C ASP A 327 -31.73 19.82 18.86
N MET A 328 -33.00 19.49 19.20
CA MET A 328 -33.38 18.09 19.46
C MET A 328 -33.27 17.21 18.21
N GLU A 329 -33.44 17.77 17.00
CA GLU A 329 -33.24 17.02 15.75
C GLU A 329 -31.76 16.66 15.49
N LYS A 330 -30.83 17.47 15.99
CA LYS A 330 -29.39 17.18 15.94
C LYS A 330 -28.97 16.00 16.81
N LEU A 331 -29.74 15.75 17.90
CA LEU A 331 -29.46 14.67 18.87
C LEU A 331 -30.22 13.38 18.57
N ARG A 332 -30.86 13.25 17.41
CA ARG A 332 -31.58 12.04 17.02
C ARG A 332 -30.67 10.79 17.02
N PRO A 333 -31.22 9.63 17.47
CA PRO A 333 -30.43 8.39 17.55
C PRO A 333 -29.82 7.96 16.24
N ASP A 334 -30.51 8.19 15.09
CA ASP A 334 -30.01 7.87 13.75
C ASP A 334 -28.77 8.71 13.38
N ARG A 335 -28.73 9.99 13.76
CA ARG A 335 -27.59 10.87 13.54
C ARG A 335 -26.39 10.47 14.43
N ILE A 336 -26.65 10.16 15.70
CA ILE A 336 -25.61 9.70 16.62
C ILE A 336 -25.00 8.37 16.12
N ALA A 337 -25.85 7.43 15.66
CA ALA A 337 -25.38 6.17 15.08
C ALA A 337 -24.51 6.40 13.83
N PHE A 338 -24.86 7.37 12.98
CA PHE A 338 -24.06 7.75 11.83
C PHE A 338 -22.70 8.35 12.22
N LEU A 339 -22.69 9.26 13.21
CA LEU A 339 -21.45 9.81 13.78
C LEU A 339 -20.54 8.70 14.34
N GLN A 340 -21.13 7.72 15.02
CA GLN A 340 -20.38 6.56 15.51
C GLN A 340 -19.75 5.74 14.39
N ALA A 341 -20.49 5.50 13.29
CA ALA A 341 -19.97 4.77 12.15
C ALA A 341 -18.81 5.51 11.49
N VAL A 342 -18.93 6.84 11.29
CA VAL A 342 -17.84 7.68 10.75
C VAL A 342 -16.65 7.71 11.69
N SER A 343 -16.89 7.85 13.00
CA SER A 343 -15.83 7.85 14.02
C SER A 343 -15.10 6.51 14.10
N GLY A 344 -15.83 5.40 13.89
CA GLY A 344 -15.22 4.06 13.79
C GLY A 344 -14.30 3.94 12.57
N ALA A 345 -14.70 4.43 11.40
CA ALA A 345 -13.87 4.47 10.23
C ALA A 345 -12.62 5.37 10.44
N ALA A 346 -12.82 6.54 11.05
CA ALA A 346 -11.74 7.45 11.42
C ALA A 346 -10.74 6.80 12.40
N ALA A 347 -11.25 6.06 13.39
CA ALA A 347 -10.41 5.34 14.35
C ALA A 347 -9.48 4.33 13.65
N VAL A 348 -9.99 3.58 12.67
CA VAL A 348 -9.19 2.64 11.87
C VAL A 348 -8.11 3.38 11.08
N SER A 349 -8.43 4.51 10.45
CA SER A 349 -7.45 5.32 9.72
C SER A 349 -6.37 5.89 10.65
N ILE A 350 -6.76 6.41 11.81
CA ILE A 350 -5.83 6.92 12.84
C ILE A 350 -4.90 5.80 13.34
N GLU A 351 -5.46 4.62 13.64
CA GLU A 351 -4.67 3.46 14.07
C GLU A 351 -3.68 3.01 13.00
N SER A 352 -4.12 2.94 11.73
CA SER A 352 -3.26 2.59 10.60
C SER A 352 -2.07 3.53 10.47
N GLN A 353 -2.31 4.84 10.53
CA GLN A 353 -1.24 5.85 10.48
C GLN A 353 -0.27 5.75 11.68
N ARG A 354 -0.80 5.50 12.88
CA ARG A 354 0.03 5.28 14.07
C ARG A 354 0.89 4.03 13.96
N LEU A 355 0.33 2.94 13.44
CA LEU A 355 1.07 1.70 13.22
C LEU A 355 2.19 1.89 12.18
N GLN A 356 1.92 2.60 11.10
CA GLN A 356 2.95 2.93 10.10
C GLN A 356 4.07 3.80 10.70
N ALA A 357 3.72 4.83 11.48
CA ALA A 357 4.70 5.67 12.14
C ALA A 357 5.57 4.87 13.14
N ARG A 358 4.94 3.98 13.93
CA ARG A 358 5.66 3.08 14.85
C ARG A 358 6.56 2.10 14.11
N GLN A 359 6.10 1.53 13.02
CA GLN A 359 6.89 0.62 12.20
C GLN A 359 8.13 1.34 11.66
N LYS A 360 7.97 2.58 11.18
CA LYS A 360 9.09 3.41 10.72
C LYS A 360 10.09 3.70 11.85
N GLN A 361 9.61 4.13 13.02
CA GLN A 361 10.45 4.37 14.18
C GLN A 361 11.20 3.11 14.64
N LEU A 362 10.52 1.94 14.62
CA LEU A 362 11.16 0.67 14.96
C LEU A 362 12.25 0.30 13.95
N LEU A 363 12.00 0.51 12.66
CA LEU A 363 12.99 0.28 11.62
C LEU A 363 14.20 1.20 11.79
N ASP A 364 13.99 2.48 12.03
CA ASP A 364 15.07 3.45 12.29
C ASP A 364 15.90 3.05 13.52
N ALA A 365 15.24 2.68 14.62
CA ALA A 365 15.92 2.23 15.83
C ALA A 365 16.72 0.94 15.60
N PHE A 366 16.20 0.03 14.80
CA PHE A 366 16.88 -1.22 14.43
C PHE A 366 18.09 -0.96 13.53
N ILE A 367 17.98 -0.05 12.56
CA ILE A 367 19.09 0.38 11.70
C ILE A 367 20.20 1.01 12.55
N GLN A 368 19.86 1.90 13.45
CA GLN A 368 20.82 2.53 14.36
C GLN A 368 21.49 1.53 15.30
N LEU A 369 20.75 0.54 15.79
CA LEU A 369 21.30 -0.55 16.60
C LEU A 369 22.31 -1.38 15.80
N LEU A 370 21.99 -1.74 14.55
CA LEU A 370 22.90 -2.48 13.67
C LEU A 370 24.15 -1.67 13.35
N ALA A 371 24.02 -0.40 12.99
CA ALA A 371 25.14 0.49 12.74
C ALA A 371 26.02 0.64 13.99
N GLY A 372 25.41 0.81 15.15
CA GLY A 372 26.11 0.85 16.42
C GLY A 372 26.86 -0.46 16.76
N ALA A 373 26.29 -1.61 16.41
CA ALA A 373 26.94 -2.90 16.58
C ALA A 373 28.16 -3.09 15.63
N ILE A 374 28.08 -2.50 14.43
CA ILE A 374 29.21 -2.48 13.48
C ILE A 374 30.33 -1.57 14.00
N ASP A 375 29.96 -0.38 14.50
CA ASP A 375 30.92 0.53 15.11
C ASP A 375 31.57 -0.08 16.38
N ALA A 376 30.81 -0.81 17.18
CA ALA A 376 31.33 -1.48 18.39
C ALA A 376 32.31 -2.63 18.07
N LYS A 377 32.32 -3.15 16.85
CA LYS A 377 33.24 -4.21 16.41
C LYS A 377 34.69 -3.75 16.32
N SER A 378 34.89 -2.47 15.97
CA SER A 378 36.22 -1.85 16.00
C SER A 378 36.20 -0.64 16.93
N PRO A 379 37.05 -0.60 17.93
CA PRO A 379 37.14 0.56 18.84
C PRO A 379 37.53 1.86 18.13
N TYR A 380 37.88 1.80 16.86
CA TYR A 380 38.37 2.88 16.02
C TYR A 380 37.36 3.41 14.99
N THR A 381 36.15 2.86 14.99
CA THR A 381 35.03 3.31 14.15
C THR A 381 33.92 3.97 14.96
N GLY A 382 34.20 4.27 16.25
CA GLY A 382 33.21 4.85 17.15
C GLY A 382 32.61 6.15 16.62
N GLY A 383 31.35 6.09 16.18
CA GLY A 383 30.59 7.22 15.64
C GLY A 383 30.75 7.46 14.14
N HIS A 384 31.55 6.68 13.40
CA HIS A 384 31.64 6.78 11.94
C HIS A 384 30.26 6.55 11.28
N CYS A 385 29.59 5.46 11.66
CA CYS A 385 28.25 5.13 11.14
C CYS A 385 27.15 6.15 11.55
N GLN A 386 27.45 7.09 12.46
CA GLN A 386 26.57 8.22 12.77
C GLN A 386 26.93 9.49 12.01
N ARG A 387 28.23 9.74 11.81
CA ARG A 387 28.74 10.99 11.21
C ARG A 387 28.59 10.99 9.67
N VAL A 388 28.80 9.86 9.01
CA VAL A 388 28.65 9.76 7.52
C VAL A 388 27.21 10.02 7.07
N PRO A 389 26.15 9.45 7.70
CA PRO A 389 24.77 9.80 7.36
C PRO A 389 24.46 11.29 7.47
N GLU A 390 24.88 11.92 8.56
CA GLU A 390 24.67 13.37 8.76
C GLU A 390 25.32 14.19 7.66
N LEU A 391 26.58 13.90 7.32
CA LEU A 391 27.30 14.61 6.28
C LEU A 391 26.70 14.37 4.89
N THR A 392 26.29 13.12 4.61
CA THR A 392 25.62 12.76 3.35
C THR A 392 24.32 13.55 3.18
N LEU A 393 23.51 13.64 4.22
CA LEU A 393 22.27 14.43 4.20
C LEU A 393 22.52 15.93 4.07
N MET A 394 23.54 16.49 4.75
CA MET A 394 23.93 17.89 4.59
C MET A 394 24.29 18.20 3.13
N LEU A 395 25.09 17.34 2.49
CA LEU A 395 25.49 17.50 1.09
C LEU A 395 24.30 17.35 0.13
N ALA A 396 23.41 16.40 0.39
CA ALA A 396 22.20 16.20 -0.39
C ALA A 396 21.23 17.40 -0.27
N GLN A 397 21.10 18.00 0.92
CA GLN A 397 20.32 19.21 1.14
C GLN A 397 20.90 20.40 0.37
N ALA A 398 22.22 20.57 0.40
CA ALA A 398 22.90 21.60 -0.37
C ALA A 398 22.68 21.42 -1.88
N ALA A 399 22.73 20.16 -2.37
CA ALA A 399 22.48 19.85 -3.78
C ALA A 399 21.02 20.12 -4.18
N ALA A 400 20.05 19.77 -3.35
CA ALA A 400 18.63 20.04 -3.60
C ALA A 400 18.29 21.54 -3.58
N ALA A 401 19.01 22.33 -2.79
CA ALA A 401 18.85 23.79 -2.72
C ALA A 401 19.63 24.53 -3.83
N SER A 402 20.57 23.86 -4.51
CA SER A 402 21.47 24.48 -5.47
C SER A 402 20.75 24.82 -6.79
N THR A 403 21.02 26.01 -7.31
CA THR A 403 20.55 26.46 -8.63
C THR A 403 21.53 26.12 -9.76
N ALA A 404 22.66 25.50 -9.46
CA ALA A 404 23.67 25.14 -10.47
C ALA A 404 23.09 24.08 -11.45
N PRO A 405 23.40 24.20 -12.76
CA PRO A 405 22.84 23.30 -13.79
C PRO A 405 23.05 21.81 -13.51
N ALA A 406 24.16 21.47 -12.84
CA ALA A 406 24.49 20.09 -12.49
C ALA A 406 23.53 19.45 -11.48
N PHE A 407 22.84 20.26 -10.66
CA PHE A 407 21.96 19.82 -9.58
C PHE A 407 20.51 20.27 -9.77
N SER A 408 20.20 21.07 -10.78
CA SER A 408 18.86 21.62 -11.03
C SER A 408 17.76 20.56 -11.17
N ALA A 409 18.11 19.34 -11.61
CA ALA A 409 17.20 18.20 -11.72
C ALA A 409 17.07 17.39 -10.43
N TYR A 410 17.90 17.64 -9.41
CA TYR A 410 17.89 16.91 -8.15
C TYR A 410 16.86 17.49 -7.19
N GLN A 411 15.67 16.96 -7.23
CA GLN A 411 14.54 17.32 -6.37
C GLN A 411 13.99 16.05 -5.72
N PRO A 412 14.69 15.53 -4.70
CA PRO A 412 14.33 14.24 -4.12
C PRO A 412 12.98 14.28 -3.41
N THR A 413 12.19 13.25 -3.62
CA THR A 413 10.93 12.97 -2.94
C THR A 413 11.16 12.55 -1.48
N GLU A 414 10.09 12.48 -0.68
CA GLU A 414 10.19 11.96 0.70
C GLU A 414 10.75 10.54 0.73
N ASP A 415 10.36 9.69 -0.22
CA ASP A 415 10.83 8.30 -0.36
C ASP A 415 12.32 8.23 -0.72
N GLU A 416 12.81 9.12 -1.59
CA GLU A 416 14.24 9.19 -1.96
C GLU A 416 15.10 9.72 -0.79
N TRP A 417 14.57 10.64 0.02
CA TRP A 417 15.21 11.05 1.27
C TRP A 417 15.32 9.91 2.27
N GLU A 418 14.26 9.10 2.39
CA GLU A 418 14.25 7.92 3.25
C GLU A 418 15.26 6.88 2.77
N ALA A 419 15.29 6.59 1.47
CA ALA A 419 16.26 5.66 0.87
C ALA A 419 17.70 6.10 1.11
N LEU A 420 18.00 7.40 0.91
CA LEU A 420 19.32 7.96 1.18
C LEU A 420 19.72 7.85 2.66
N HIS A 421 18.79 8.16 3.57
CA HIS A 421 19.01 8.04 5.00
C HIS A 421 19.37 6.61 5.41
N ILE A 422 18.57 5.64 5.00
CA ILE A 422 18.79 4.22 5.31
C ILE A 422 20.09 3.71 4.67
N ALA A 423 20.35 4.07 3.41
CA ALA A 423 21.57 3.67 2.72
C ALA A 423 22.83 4.22 3.42
N ALA A 424 22.77 5.46 3.90
CA ALA A 424 23.89 6.09 4.60
C ALA A 424 24.18 5.42 5.96
N TRP A 425 23.15 5.03 6.71
CA TRP A 425 23.32 4.29 7.96
C TRP A 425 23.87 2.88 7.76
N LEU A 426 23.52 2.22 6.66
CA LEU A 426 23.86 0.82 6.39
C LEU A 426 24.99 0.65 5.35
N HIS A 427 25.63 1.75 4.90
CA HIS A 427 26.65 1.70 3.83
C HIS A 427 27.76 0.70 4.11
N ASP A 428 28.12 0.52 5.37
CA ASP A 428 29.22 -0.30 5.87
C ASP A 428 28.77 -1.61 6.53
N CYS A 429 27.48 -2.01 6.41
CA CYS A 429 26.96 -3.17 7.13
C CYS A 429 27.71 -4.47 6.83
N GLY A 430 28.31 -4.60 5.66
CA GLY A 430 29.14 -5.72 5.27
C GLY A 430 30.45 -5.86 6.09
N LYS A 431 30.91 -4.81 6.78
CA LYS A 431 32.09 -4.89 7.68
C LYS A 431 31.90 -5.90 8.82
N VAL A 432 30.64 -6.27 9.14
CA VAL A 432 30.37 -7.34 10.11
C VAL A 432 31.05 -8.66 9.76
N THR A 433 31.27 -8.93 8.47
CA THR A 433 31.94 -10.16 7.99
C THR A 433 33.46 -10.07 7.95
N THR A 434 34.04 -8.87 8.10
CA THR A 434 35.47 -8.66 8.04
C THR A 434 36.11 -9.01 9.40
N PRO A 435 37.17 -9.82 9.46
CA PRO A 435 37.86 -10.13 10.71
C PRO A 435 38.47 -8.89 11.36
N GLU A 436 38.31 -8.74 12.68
CA GLU A 436 38.80 -7.58 13.45
C GLU A 436 40.29 -7.31 13.24
N TYR A 437 41.12 -8.38 13.34
CA TYR A 437 42.56 -8.25 13.16
C TYR A 437 43.01 -7.79 11.76
N VAL A 438 42.09 -7.79 10.78
CA VAL A 438 42.35 -7.24 9.43
C VAL A 438 41.93 -5.76 9.40
N VAL A 439 40.78 -5.43 10.00
CA VAL A 439 40.28 -4.04 10.06
C VAL A 439 41.24 -3.17 10.87
N ASP A 440 41.68 -3.67 12.02
CA ASP A 440 42.47 -2.92 13.01
C ASP A 440 43.99 -3.13 12.85
N LYS A 441 44.43 -3.77 11.77
CA LYS A 441 45.85 -4.14 11.56
C LYS A 441 46.75 -2.90 11.59
N ALA A 442 47.51 -2.77 12.66
CA ALA A 442 48.37 -1.62 12.92
C ALA A 442 49.75 -1.76 12.30
N THR A 443 50.29 -2.99 12.31
CA THR A 443 51.62 -3.30 11.82
C THR A 443 51.61 -4.38 10.74
N LYS A 444 52.64 -4.48 9.92
CA LYS A 444 52.66 -5.42 8.77
C LYS A 444 52.63 -6.89 9.20
N LEU A 445 53.30 -7.23 10.29
CA LEU A 445 53.36 -8.61 10.82
C LEU A 445 52.22 -9.00 11.74
N GLU A 446 51.37 -8.05 12.05
CA GLU A 446 50.23 -8.26 12.98
C GLU A 446 49.19 -9.21 12.39
N THR A 447 48.69 -10.09 13.23
CA THR A 447 47.52 -10.95 13.04
C THR A 447 46.68 -10.90 14.32
N ILE A 448 46.60 -12.00 15.09
CA ILE A 448 46.05 -11.97 16.47
C ILE A 448 47.07 -11.37 17.43
N ASN A 449 48.35 -11.57 17.14
CA ASN A 449 49.49 -10.95 17.82
C ASN A 449 50.50 -10.45 16.78
N ASP A 450 51.36 -9.48 17.17
CA ASP A 450 52.44 -8.99 16.31
C ASP A 450 53.58 -9.96 16.29
N ARG A 451 53.85 -10.63 15.17
CA ARG A 451 54.92 -11.62 14.99
C ARG A 451 56.34 -11.01 15.02
N ILE A 452 56.48 -9.72 15.14
CA ILE A 452 57.77 -9.05 15.41
C ILE A 452 58.42 -9.62 16.71
N HIS A 453 57.60 -10.06 17.66
CA HIS A 453 58.10 -10.65 18.92
C HIS A 453 58.81 -11.99 18.66
N GLU A 454 58.33 -12.80 17.72
CA GLU A 454 59.03 -14.03 17.31
C GLU A 454 60.36 -13.73 16.63
N ILE A 455 60.35 -12.74 15.73
CA ILE A 455 61.60 -12.30 15.04
C ILE A 455 62.59 -11.75 16.06
N ARG A 456 62.15 -10.97 17.02
CA ARG A 456 63.00 -10.49 18.14
C ARG A 456 63.67 -11.66 18.89
N THR A 457 62.90 -12.70 19.19
CA THR A 457 63.41 -13.89 19.87
C THR A 457 64.48 -14.60 19.03
N ARG A 458 64.30 -14.69 17.68
CA ARG A 458 65.32 -15.27 16.79
C ARG A 458 66.59 -14.42 16.75
N PHE A 459 66.50 -13.10 16.77
CA PHE A 459 67.68 -12.22 16.91
C PHE A 459 68.37 -12.45 18.25
N GLU A 460 67.67 -12.63 19.35
CA GLU A 460 68.24 -12.99 20.65
C GLU A 460 68.95 -14.33 20.60
N VAL A 461 68.47 -15.31 19.83
CA VAL A 461 69.17 -16.60 19.61
C VAL A 461 70.48 -16.34 18.83
N LEU A 462 70.46 -15.58 17.73
CA LEU A 462 71.65 -15.23 16.95
C LEU A 462 72.69 -14.49 17.78
N LYS A 463 72.27 -13.59 18.69
CA LYS A 463 73.18 -12.92 19.65
C LYS A 463 73.83 -13.92 20.58
N ARG A 464 73.09 -14.91 21.09
CA ARG A 464 73.63 -15.98 21.93
C ARG A 464 74.59 -16.91 21.15
N ASP A 465 74.27 -17.19 19.89
CA ASP A 465 75.16 -17.94 19.00
C ASP A 465 76.47 -17.19 18.74
N ALA A 466 76.47 -15.84 18.69
CA ALA A 466 77.69 -15.04 18.57
C ALA A 466 78.56 -15.18 19.87
N TRP A 467 77.91 -15.16 21.04
CA TRP A 467 78.62 -15.44 22.31
C TRP A 467 79.17 -16.86 22.39
N ILE A 468 78.42 -17.89 21.96
CA ILE A 468 78.83 -19.29 21.93
C ILE A 468 80.08 -19.43 21.00
N ARG A 469 80.00 -18.84 19.79
CA ARG A 469 81.18 -18.85 18.87
C ARG A 469 82.39 -18.18 19.48
N TYR A 470 82.22 -17.05 20.19
CA TYR A 470 83.31 -16.39 20.89
C TYR A 470 83.97 -17.32 21.91
N TRP A 471 83.16 -17.89 22.83
CA TRP A 471 83.69 -18.78 23.87
C TRP A 471 84.30 -20.06 23.32
N GLN A 472 83.72 -20.63 22.29
CA GLN A 472 84.31 -21.80 21.57
C GLN A 472 85.64 -21.46 20.94
N ALA A 473 85.74 -20.35 20.22
CA ALA A 473 86.95 -19.93 19.57
C ALA A 473 88.05 -19.55 20.61
N LEU A 474 87.70 -18.97 21.72
CA LEU A 474 88.58 -18.64 22.83
C LEU A 474 89.12 -19.94 23.50
N ALA A 475 88.25 -20.93 23.73
CA ALA A 475 88.64 -22.24 24.27
C ALA A 475 89.58 -23.02 23.35
N LEU A 476 89.57 -22.78 22.02
CA LEU A 476 90.44 -23.31 21.02
C LEU A 476 91.78 -22.52 20.89
N GLY A 477 92.00 -21.52 21.77
CA GLY A 477 93.24 -20.74 21.82
C GLY A 477 93.30 -19.54 20.89
N GLY A 478 92.09 -19.03 20.45
CA GLY A 478 92.02 -17.85 19.61
C GLY A 478 92.39 -16.57 20.35
N ASN A 479 92.77 -15.50 19.62
CA ASN A 479 93.15 -14.21 20.18
C ASN A 479 91.92 -13.46 20.78
N GLU A 480 91.94 -13.32 22.06
CA GLU A 480 90.78 -12.73 22.85
C GLU A 480 90.37 -11.34 22.35
N PRO A 481 91.27 -10.32 22.17
CA PRO A 481 90.91 -9.00 21.70
C PRO A 481 90.20 -9.02 20.31
N SER A 482 90.71 -9.76 19.37
CA SER A 482 90.19 -9.90 18.00
C SER A 482 88.83 -10.64 18.00
N LEU A 483 88.69 -11.65 18.87
CA LEU A 483 87.42 -12.37 19.03
C LEU A 483 86.35 -11.52 19.73
N ALA A 484 86.75 -10.70 20.73
CA ALA A 484 85.86 -9.76 21.38
C ALA A 484 85.39 -8.69 20.41
N GLU A 485 86.26 -8.08 19.64
CA GLU A 485 85.93 -7.12 18.60
C GLU A 485 84.99 -7.73 17.53
N LEU A 486 85.17 -8.91 17.07
CA LEU A 486 84.33 -9.62 16.15
C LEU A 486 82.95 -9.88 16.74
N ARG A 487 82.89 -10.33 17.99
CA ARG A 487 81.67 -10.56 18.75
C ARG A 487 80.89 -9.23 18.86
N ASP A 488 81.55 -8.15 19.34
CA ASP A 488 80.88 -6.89 19.62
C ASP A 488 80.38 -6.24 18.32
N THR A 489 81.16 -6.32 17.26
CA THR A 489 80.71 -5.89 15.91
C THR A 489 79.51 -6.69 15.39
N THR A 490 79.53 -8.02 15.62
CA THR A 490 78.40 -8.89 15.25
C THR A 490 77.15 -8.53 16.03
N LEU A 491 77.24 -8.31 17.36
CA LEU A 491 76.15 -7.94 18.21
C LEU A 491 75.57 -6.59 17.80
N ALA A 492 76.38 -5.57 17.52
CA ALA A 492 75.97 -4.24 17.07
C ALA A 492 75.25 -4.34 15.71
N THR A 493 75.75 -5.14 14.78
CA THR A 493 75.10 -5.36 13.47
C THR A 493 73.73 -6.02 13.60
N LEU A 494 73.58 -7.03 14.52
CA LEU A 494 72.31 -7.68 14.78
C LEU A 494 71.29 -6.70 15.42
N ASP A 495 71.75 -5.80 16.30
CA ASP A 495 70.91 -4.77 16.89
C ASP A 495 70.40 -3.77 15.83
N GLU A 496 71.28 -3.30 14.96
CA GLU A 496 70.90 -2.41 13.85
C GLU A 496 69.95 -3.07 12.85
N ASP A 497 70.17 -4.35 12.53
CA ASP A 497 69.33 -5.13 11.61
C ASP A 497 67.94 -5.37 12.24
N PHE A 498 67.84 -5.70 13.52
CA PHE A 498 66.53 -5.79 14.17
C PHE A 498 65.81 -4.45 14.23
N ALA A 499 66.50 -3.36 14.55
CA ALA A 499 65.95 -2.03 14.57
C ALA A 499 65.42 -1.62 13.19
N PHE A 500 66.09 -2.03 12.11
CA PHE A 500 65.63 -1.82 10.74
C PHE A 500 64.35 -2.62 10.44
N ILE A 501 64.31 -3.93 10.75
CA ILE A 501 63.12 -4.77 10.57
C ILE A 501 61.94 -4.21 11.36
N ALA A 502 62.18 -3.80 12.61
CA ALA A 502 61.15 -3.19 13.44
C ALA A 502 60.56 -1.89 12.82
N ARG A 503 61.40 -1.07 12.23
CA ARG A 503 60.90 0.11 11.44
C ARG A 503 60.11 -0.33 10.22
N CYS A 504 60.55 -1.35 9.46
CA CYS A 504 59.82 -1.88 8.33
C CYS A 504 58.44 -2.47 8.71
N ASN A 505 58.28 -2.99 9.92
CA ASN A 505 57.02 -3.49 10.45
C ASN A 505 55.96 -2.41 10.63
N LEU A 506 56.37 -1.16 10.91
CA LEU A 506 55.47 -0.03 10.95
C LEU A 506 54.99 0.33 9.53
N GLY A 507 53.71 0.60 9.36
CA GLY A 507 53.16 1.03 8.05
C GLY A 507 53.77 2.37 7.61
N SER A 508 54.11 2.49 6.35
CA SER A 508 54.65 3.70 5.73
C SER A 508 53.83 4.10 4.50
N GLU A 509 53.89 5.38 4.10
CA GLU A 509 53.25 5.84 2.85
C GLU A 509 53.97 5.35 1.60
N ALA A 510 55.28 5.13 1.71
CA ALA A 510 56.11 4.52 0.66
C ALA A 510 57.35 3.85 1.29
N MET A 511 57.72 2.68 0.82
CA MET A 511 58.94 1.97 1.18
C MET A 511 59.94 2.12 0.03
N ALA A 512 61.18 2.49 0.36
CA ALA A 512 62.23 2.66 -0.62
C ALA A 512 62.73 1.30 -1.17
N GLU A 513 63.14 1.27 -2.43
CA GLU A 513 63.68 0.06 -3.06
C GLU A 513 64.94 -0.47 -2.33
N ALA A 514 65.75 0.44 -1.76
CA ALA A 514 66.93 0.07 -0.96
C ALA A 514 66.52 -0.71 0.30
N ASP A 515 65.37 -0.37 0.91
CA ASP A 515 64.83 -1.06 2.11
C ASP A 515 64.34 -2.46 1.77
N LEU A 516 63.71 -2.64 0.60
CA LEU A 516 63.30 -3.95 0.08
C LEU A 516 64.54 -4.87 -0.16
N GLN A 517 65.59 -4.33 -0.78
CA GLN A 517 66.84 -5.03 -0.99
C GLN A 517 67.55 -5.42 0.32
N ARG A 518 67.50 -4.55 1.34
CA ARG A 518 68.03 -4.84 2.68
C ARG A 518 67.20 -5.94 3.36
N LEU A 519 65.86 -5.92 3.26
CA LEU A 519 65.01 -6.99 3.77
C LEU A 519 65.32 -8.34 3.12
N ASP A 520 65.47 -8.38 1.80
CA ASP A 520 65.85 -9.60 1.07
C ASP A 520 67.22 -10.15 1.57
N LYS A 521 68.21 -9.28 1.78
CA LYS A 521 69.49 -9.67 2.34
C LYS A 521 69.35 -10.25 3.75
N LEU A 522 68.59 -9.62 4.62
CA LEU A 522 68.36 -10.06 6.01
C LEU A 522 67.55 -11.35 6.09
N SER A 523 66.63 -11.58 5.11
CA SER A 523 65.85 -12.83 5.03
C SER A 523 66.74 -14.09 4.81
N ARG A 524 67.96 -13.89 4.29
CA ARG A 524 68.90 -14.98 4.04
C ARG A 524 69.74 -15.37 5.28
N LEU A 525 69.74 -14.58 6.33
CA LEU A 525 70.33 -14.96 7.61
C LEU A 525 69.60 -16.20 8.16
N THR A 526 70.37 -17.09 8.83
CA THR A 526 69.80 -18.33 9.34
C THR A 526 70.11 -18.50 10.82
N TRP A 527 69.24 -19.21 11.49
CA TRP A 527 69.36 -19.64 12.88
C TRP A 527 69.10 -21.14 12.99
N MET A 528 69.61 -21.77 14.03
CA MET A 528 69.46 -23.20 14.26
C MET A 528 68.27 -23.54 15.11
N ARG A 529 67.29 -24.32 14.56
CA ARG A 529 66.14 -24.85 15.29
C ARG A 529 66.35 -26.31 15.63
N THR A 530 66.15 -26.64 16.92
CA THR A 530 66.29 -27.99 17.46
C THR A 530 64.96 -28.61 17.89
N LEU A 531 63.94 -27.84 18.02
CA LEU A 531 62.59 -28.29 18.39
C LEU A 531 61.74 -28.54 17.13
N ASP A 532 60.86 -29.55 17.19
CA ASP A 532 59.92 -29.83 16.12
C ASP A 532 58.81 -28.77 16.11
N ASP A 533 58.63 -28.09 14.99
CA ASP A 533 57.59 -27.07 14.77
C ASP A 533 56.17 -27.62 14.53
N ARG A 534 56.03 -28.95 14.44
CA ARG A 534 54.74 -29.63 14.28
C ARG A 534 54.10 -30.08 15.59
N LEU A 535 54.83 -29.92 16.71
CA LEU A 535 54.28 -30.24 18.02
C LEU A 535 53.43 -29.08 18.57
N GLY A 536 52.23 -29.40 19.04
CA GLY A 536 51.35 -28.42 19.69
C GLY A 536 50.59 -27.49 18.74
N VAL A 537 50.62 -27.75 17.47
CA VAL A 537 49.85 -26.97 16.44
C VAL A 537 48.46 -27.57 16.21
N SER A 538 47.56 -26.75 15.66
CA SER A 538 46.20 -27.18 15.29
C SER A 538 46.23 -28.22 14.16
N TRP A 539 45.15 -28.97 14.03
CA TRP A 539 45.00 -29.93 12.93
C TRP A 539 45.10 -29.27 11.56
N GLU A 540 44.50 -28.07 11.39
CA GLU A 540 44.60 -27.34 10.14
C GLU A 540 45.99 -26.84 9.82
N GLU A 541 46.73 -26.38 10.82
CA GLU A 541 48.11 -25.97 10.66
C GLU A 541 49.00 -27.17 10.29
N ASN A 542 48.83 -28.31 10.99
CA ASN A 542 49.54 -29.54 10.70
C ASN A 542 49.24 -30.02 9.25
N LYS A 543 48.00 -29.91 8.80
CA LYS A 543 47.63 -30.18 7.39
C LYS A 543 48.38 -29.27 6.40
N ARG A 544 48.54 -27.97 6.72
CA ARG A 544 49.32 -27.05 5.88
C ARG A 544 50.82 -27.39 5.90
N GLN A 545 51.39 -27.69 7.08
CA GLN A 545 52.80 -28.11 7.23
C GLN A 545 53.09 -29.43 6.52
N ALA A 546 52.12 -30.33 6.40
CA ALA A 546 52.26 -31.59 5.68
C ALA A 546 52.48 -31.41 4.16
N ARG A 547 52.35 -30.18 3.62
CA ARG A 547 52.70 -29.84 2.22
C ARG A 547 54.20 -29.98 1.95
N THR A 548 55.03 -29.93 3.00
CA THR A 548 56.46 -30.11 2.95
C THR A 548 56.89 -31.27 3.85
N PRO A 549 57.90 -32.07 3.46
CA PRO A 549 58.45 -33.08 4.36
C PRO A 549 58.99 -32.46 5.64
N ALA A 550 58.85 -33.18 6.77
CA ALA A 550 59.43 -32.73 8.03
C ALA A 550 60.93 -32.65 7.92
N PRO A 551 61.58 -31.52 8.24
CA PRO A 551 63.01 -31.41 8.21
C PRO A 551 63.66 -32.26 9.30
N THR A 552 64.87 -32.76 9.05
CA THR A 552 65.67 -33.46 10.07
C THR A 552 66.24 -32.43 11.03
N LEU A 553 66.05 -32.65 12.32
CA LEU A 553 66.54 -31.77 13.38
C LEU A 553 68.02 -32.16 13.75
N PRO A 554 68.87 -31.19 14.08
CA PRO A 554 68.67 -29.75 14.00
C PRO A 554 68.63 -29.21 12.58
N VAL A 555 67.80 -28.19 12.32
CA VAL A 555 67.60 -27.59 11.00
C VAL A 555 68.01 -26.12 10.99
N SER A 556 68.67 -25.69 9.91
CA SER A 556 68.98 -24.27 9.67
C SER A 556 67.75 -23.59 9.05
N GLU A 557 67.10 -22.70 9.80
CA GLU A 557 65.94 -21.93 9.42
C GLU A 557 66.32 -20.51 8.98
N LYS A 558 65.63 -19.96 7.98
CA LYS A 558 65.77 -18.55 7.58
C LYS A 558 65.26 -17.64 8.71
N LEU A 559 65.91 -16.51 8.89
CA LEU A 559 65.51 -15.50 9.90
C LEU A 559 64.14 -14.91 9.61
N LEU A 560 63.87 -14.58 8.32
CA LEU A 560 62.57 -14.18 7.80
C LEU A 560 62.14 -15.20 6.74
N ALA A 561 61.06 -15.90 6.96
CA ALA A 561 60.67 -17.00 6.09
C ALA A 561 59.27 -16.81 5.48
N ASP A 562 59.18 -17.07 4.19
CA ASP A 562 57.93 -17.29 3.48
C ASP A 562 57.80 -18.80 3.23
N LYS A 563 57.14 -19.49 4.16
CA LYS A 563 56.97 -20.96 4.11
C LYS A 563 55.65 -21.34 3.43
N PRO A 564 55.53 -22.54 2.82
CA PRO A 564 54.27 -23.02 2.23
C PRO A 564 53.09 -23.08 3.21
N GLU A 565 53.35 -23.36 4.49
CA GLU A 565 52.31 -23.34 5.56
C GLU A 565 51.78 -21.96 5.89
N HIS A 566 52.46 -20.88 5.49
CA HIS A 566 52.01 -19.51 5.63
C HIS A 566 50.93 -19.13 4.61
N LEU A 567 50.72 -20.00 3.59
CA LEU A 567 49.73 -19.80 2.54
C LEU A 567 48.40 -20.49 2.91
N PHE A 568 47.32 -19.73 3.00
CA PHE A 568 46.00 -20.24 3.24
C PHE A 568 45.26 -20.27 1.89
N GLU A 569 44.79 -21.44 1.51
CA GLU A 569 44.02 -21.58 0.27
C GLU A 569 42.65 -20.99 0.45
N ARG A 570 42.07 -20.51 -0.64
CA ARG A 570 40.71 -20.01 -0.71
C ARG A 570 39.80 -21.15 -1.14
N ASP A 571 38.66 -21.27 -0.48
CA ASP A 571 37.63 -22.21 -0.88
C ASP A 571 36.96 -21.77 -2.19
N GLU A 572 36.53 -22.71 -3.01
CA GLU A 572 35.82 -22.42 -4.28
C GLU A 572 34.61 -21.55 -4.10
N ASN A 573 33.88 -21.72 -3.00
CA ASN A 573 32.71 -20.92 -2.66
C ASN A 573 33.01 -19.45 -2.30
N GLU A 574 34.29 -19.11 -2.09
CA GLU A 574 34.73 -17.74 -1.82
C GLU A 574 35.19 -17.01 -3.10
N LEU A 575 35.10 -17.69 -4.25
CA LEU A 575 35.40 -17.10 -5.55
C LEU A 575 34.16 -16.31 -6.03
N ILE A 576 34.40 -15.19 -6.70
CA ILE A 576 33.37 -14.42 -7.38
C ILE A 576 33.36 -14.90 -8.84
N PRO A 577 32.30 -15.59 -9.32
CA PRO A 577 32.19 -16.01 -10.71
C PRO A 577 32.15 -14.79 -11.64
N GLU A 578 32.71 -14.95 -12.86
CA GLU A 578 32.67 -13.87 -13.86
C GLU A 578 31.24 -13.51 -14.29
N ASP A 579 30.33 -14.48 -14.28
CA ASP A 579 28.90 -14.35 -14.61
C ASP A 579 28.02 -14.09 -13.39
N ASN A 580 28.58 -13.60 -12.26
CA ASN A 580 27.81 -13.32 -11.07
C ASN A 580 26.67 -12.32 -11.34
N PRO A 581 25.45 -12.55 -10.80
CA PRO A 581 24.28 -11.74 -11.10
C PRO A 581 24.39 -10.29 -10.58
N TRP A 582 25.36 -10.03 -9.72
CA TRP A 582 25.56 -8.73 -9.08
C TRP A 582 26.48 -7.80 -9.88
N GLY A 583 27.20 -8.32 -10.86
CA GLY A 583 28.17 -7.57 -11.66
C GLY A 583 29.44 -7.19 -10.91
N PHE A 584 29.84 -7.94 -9.87
CA PHE A 584 31.08 -7.71 -9.13
C PHE A 584 32.31 -8.01 -9.98
N LYS A 585 33.32 -7.15 -9.89
CA LYS A 585 34.56 -7.19 -10.69
C LYS A 585 35.81 -7.05 -9.81
N LEU A 586 35.76 -7.50 -8.54
CA LEU A 586 36.96 -7.51 -7.70
C LEU A 586 37.98 -8.53 -8.17
N ASP A 587 39.27 -8.14 -8.12
CA ASP A 587 40.38 -9.04 -8.38
C ASP A 587 40.58 -9.98 -7.17
N VAL A 588 40.16 -11.22 -7.29
CA VAL A 588 40.24 -12.20 -6.22
C VAL A 588 41.67 -12.74 -6.12
N PRO A 589 42.43 -12.54 -5.02
CA PRO A 589 43.76 -13.13 -4.84
C PRO A 589 43.65 -14.65 -4.77
N ARG A 590 44.70 -15.32 -5.27
CA ARG A 590 44.82 -16.78 -5.28
C ARG A 590 44.63 -17.38 -3.88
N TYR A 591 45.27 -16.76 -2.88
CA TYR A 591 45.21 -17.24 -1.49
C TYR A 591 44.22 -16.43 -0.69
N LYS A 592 43.63 -17.04 0.34
CA LYS A 592 42.80 -16.34 1.33
C LYS A 592 43.62 -15.42 2.21
N PHE A 593 44.80 -15.97 2.71
CA PHE A 593 45.80 -15.21 3.43
C PHE A 593 47.19 -15.65 2.99
N ASN A 594 48.12 -14.69 2.98
CA ASN A 594 49.54 -14.95 2.90
C ASN A 594 50.20 -14.35 4.15
N ARG A 595 50.61 -15.24 5.08
CA ARG A 595 51.28 -14.89 6.33
C ARG A 595 52.79 -14.98 6.26
N GLY A 596 53.39 -14.99 5.05
CA GLY A 596 54.83 -14.92 4.85
C GLY A 596 55.43 -13.68 5.52
N GLU A 597 56.52 -13.84 6.23
CA GLU A 597 57.13 -12.74 7.03
C GLU A 597 57.80 -11.73 6.09
N LEU A 598 58.62 -12.19 5.14
CA LEU A 598 59.24 -11.31 4.15
C LEU A 598 58.18 -10.66 3.26
N TYR A 599 57.18 -11.42 2.83
CA TYR A 599 56.04 -10.93 2.04
C TYR A 599 55.33 -9.77 2.71
N ASN A 600 55.00 -9.93 4.01
CA ASN A 600 54.28 -8.87 4.77
C ASN A 600 55.20 -7.66 5.01
N LEU A 601 56.45 -7.84 5.43
CA LEU A 601 57.40 -6.76 5.63
C LEU A 601 57.67 -5.95 4.36
N SER A 602 57.61 -6.61 3.17
CA SER A 602 57.81 -5.97 1.87
C SER A 602 56.62 -5.19 1.32
N ILE A 603 55.55 -5.04 2.05
CA ILE A 603 54.42 -4.18 1.67
C ILE A 603 54.93 -2.75 1.50
N THR A 604 54.74 -2.18 0.31
CA THR A 604 55.29 -0.88 -0.04
C THR A 604 54.46 0.28 0.48
N ARG A 605 53.14 0.09 0.72
CA ARG A 605 52.23 1.10 1.22
C ARG A 605 51.22 0.56 2.22
N GLY A 606 51.18 1.16 3.42
CA GLY A 606 50.31 0.73 4.51
C GLY A 606 50.76 -0.57 5.18
N THR A 607 49.83 -1.29 5.79
CA THR A 607 50.08 -2.51 6.58
C THR A 607 49.45 -3.76 5.99
N LEU A 608 48.53 -3.65 5.05
CA LEU A 608 47.71 -4.74 4.52
C LEU A 608 48.35 -5.41 3.33
N THR A 609 48.38 -6.74 3.32
CA THR A 609 48.69 -7.54 2.13
C THR A 609 47.59 -7.41 1.06
N ARG A 610 47.85 -7.92 -0.17
CA ARG A 610 46.86 -7.98 -1.24
C ARG A 610 45.60 -8.79 -0.82
N GLU A 611 45.81 -9.88 -0.12
CA GLU A 611 44.77 -10.77 0.37
C GLU A 611 43.90 -10.07 1.43
N GLU A 612 44.54 -9.41 2.38
CA GLU A 612 43.84 -8.66 3.45
C GLU A 612 43.09 -7.45 2.90
N ARG A 613 43.67 -6.74 1.91
CA ARG A 613 42.99 -5.64 1.21
C ARG A 613 41.76 -6.15 0.47
N TYR A 614 41.87 -7.32 -0.17
CA TYR A 614 40.68 -7.96 -0.77
C TYR A 614 39.61 -8.26 0.26
N ILE A 615 39.96 -8.78 1.43
CA ILE A 615 39.01 -9.07 2.50
C ILE A 615 38.30 -7.79 2.99
N ILE A 616 39.03 -6.69 3.14
CA ILE A 616 38.42 -5.40 3.46
C ILE A 616 37.49 -4.95 2.32
N ASN A 617 37.96 -4.92 1.07
CA ASN A 617 37.17 -4.49 -0.06
C ASN A 617 35.91 -5.36 -0.28
N HIS A 618 35.99 -6.64 0.13
CA HIS A 618 34.89 -7.60 0.03
C HIS A 618 33.70 -7.23 0.93
N HIS A 619 33.88 -6.33 1.95
CA HIS A 619 32.72 -5.85 2.74
C HIS A 619 31.67 -5.17 1.83
N MET A 620 32.08 -4.54 0.72
CA MET A 620 31.17 -3.93 -0.24
C MET A 620 30.29 -4.95 -0.96
N VAL A 621 30.89 -6.10 -1.31
CA VAL A 621 30.14 -7.25 -1.85
C VAL A 621 29.09 -7.70 -0.84
N GLN A 622 29.49 -7.84 0.42
CA GLN A 622 28.58 -8.26 1.50
C GLN A 622 27.50 -7.20 1.77
N THR A 623 27.85 -5.91 1.79
CA THR A 623 26.87 -4.83 1.94
C THR A 623 25.79 -4.91 0.87
N ILE A 624 26.17 -4.99 -0.41
CA ILE A 624 25.22 -5.09 -1.52
C ILE A 624 24.36 -6.36 -1.39
N MET A 625 24.97 -7.50 -1.12
CA MET A 625 24.24 -8.76 -0.97
C MET A 625 23.28 -8.74 0.20
N MET A 626 23.70 -8.26 1.36
CA MET A 626 22.86 -8.17 2.57
C MET A 626 21.67 -7.25 2.34
N LEU A 627 21.90 -6.05 1.80
CA LEU A 627 20.83 -5.07 1.54
C LEU A 627 19.87 -5.56 0.45
N SER A 628 20.35 -6.22 -0.59
CA SER A 628 19.51 -6.75 -1.66
C SER A 628 18.66 -7.97 -1.24
N HIS A 629 19.00 -8.65 -0.14
CA HIS A 629 18.18 -9.74 0.40
C HIS A 629 17.10 -9.24 1.40
N LEU A 630 17.17 -7.99 1.83
CA LEU A 630 16.12 -7.42 2.67
C LEU A 630 14.86 -7.16 1.82
N PRO A 631 13.66 -7.53 2.32
CA PRO A 631 12.40 -7.31 1.60
C PRO A 631 11.96 -5.84 1.71
N PHE A 632 12.75 -4.94 1.14
CA PHE A 632 12.38 -3.54 1.09
C PHE A 632 11.15 -3.31 0.21
N PRO A 633 10.29 -2.34 0.54
CA PRO A 633 9.29 -1.84 -0.38
C PRO A 633 9.94 -1.26 -1.65
N SER A 634 9.22 -1.25 -2.77
CA SER A 634 9.75 -0.83 -4.08
C SER A 634 10.34 0.59 -4.11
N HIS A 635 9.85 1.51 -3.27
CA HIS A 635 10.41 2.86 -3.16
C HIS A 635 11.79 2.91 -2.48
N LEU A 636 12.22 1.82 -1.83
CA LEU A 636 13.51 1.67 -1.17
C LEU A 636 14.50 0.76 -1.93
N ASP A 637 14.17 0.32 -3.14
CA ASP A 637 15.03 -0.57 -3.96
C ASP A 637 16.40 0.03 -4.27
N SER A 638 16.54 1.36 -4.25
CA SER A 638 17.80 2.07 -4.51
C SER A 638 18.83 1.98 -3.37
N ILE A 639 18.45 1.52 -2.17
CA ILE A 639 19.34 1.48 -0.99
C ILE A 639 20.63 0.71 -1.28
N ALA A 640 20.51 -0.47 -1.88
CA ALA A 640 21.69 -1.32 -2.15
C ALA A 640 22.64 -0.71 -3.20
N GLU A 641 22.12 0.05 -4.17
CA GLU A 641 22.91 0.78 -5.16
C GLU A 641 23.60 1.98 -4.51
N ILE A 642 22.89 2.79 -3.75
CA ILE A 642 23.43 3.97 -3.08
C ILE A 642 24.53 3.56 -2.10
N ALA A 643 24.23 2.61 -1.19
CA ALA A 643 25.22 2.11 -0.24
C ALA A 643 26.40 1.42 -0.94
N GLY A 644 26.12 0.66 -2.00
CA GLY A 644 27.12 -0.10 -2.74
C GLY A 644 28.07 0.72 -3.60
N GLY A 645 27.78 2.00 -3.84
CA GLY A 645 28.53 2.87 -4.75
C GLY A 645 29.62 3.73 -4.09
N HIS A 646 29.68 3.84 -2.77
CA HIS A 646 30.55 4.83 -2.12
C HIS A 646 32.06 4.54 -2.24
N HIS A 647 32.48 3.33 -2.59
CA HIS A 647 33.85 3.00 -2.91
C HIS A 647 34.15 2.91 -4.42
N GLU A 648 33.16 3.19 -5.25
CA GLU A 648 33.42 3.36 -6.69
C GLU A 648 34.12 4.70 -6.95
N LYS A 649 34.80 4.77 -8.11
CA LYS A 649 35.51 5.97 -8.54
C LYS A 649 34.97 6.47 -9.87
N MET A 650 35.08 7.76 -10.10
CA MET A 650 34.54 8.39 -11.32
C MET A 650 35.18 7.88 -12.61
N ASP A 651 36.40 7.32 -12.53
CA ASP A 651 37.15 6.75 -13.64
C ASP A 651 36.89 5.25 -13.90
N GLY A 652 36.08 4.59 -13.03
CA GLY A 652 35.81 3.14 -13.08
C GLY A 652 36.91 2.25 -12.48
N SER A 653 37.89 2.83 -11.78
CA SER A 653 38.94 2.07 -11.08
C SER A 653 38.55 1.71 -9.64
N GLY A 654 37.32 2.02 -9.21
CA GLY A 654 36.77 1.71 -7.90
C GLY A 654 36.36 0.24 -7.76
N TYR A 655 35.62 -0.06 -6.70
CA TYR A 655 35.09 -1.39 -6.40
C TYR A 655 33.72 -1.27 -5.70
N PRO A 656 32.85 -2.30 -5.76
CA PRO A 656 33.10 -3.67 -6.23
C PRO A 656 32.74 -3.93 -7.68
N LYS A 657 32.07 -3.01 -8.40
CA LYS A 657 31.55 -3.21 -9.76
C LYS A 657 32.37 -2.49 -10.84
N ARG A 658 33.27 -1.60 -10.46
CA ARG A 658 34.04 -0.73 -11.36
C ARG A 658 33.15 0.18 -12.20
N LEU A 659 32.18 0.82 -11.53
CA LEU A 659 31.26 1.76 -12.15
C LEU A 659 31.96 3.07 -12.49
N LYS A 660 31.61 3.65 -13.64
CA LYS A 660 31.99 5.00 -13.99
C LYS A 660 30.98 6.02 -13.46
N ARG A 661 31.35 7.29 -13.50
CA ARG A 661 30.53 8.39 -13.00
C ARG A 661 29.08 8.35 -13.48
N GLU A 662 28.88 8.07 -14.77
CA GLU A 662 27.55 8.07 -15.41
C GLU A 662 26.71 6.85 -15.00
N GLU A 663 27.32 5.82 -14.45
CA GLU A 663 26.67 4.59 -13.98
C GLU A 663 26.33 4.64 -12.49
N MET A 664 26.74 5.69 -11.79
CA MET A 664 26.50 5.90 -10.36
C MET A 664 25.39 6.95 -10.14
N SER A 665 24.48 6.69 -9.23
CA SER A 665 23.52 7.70 -8.80
C SER A 665 24.20 8.90 -8.11
N LEU A 666 23.53 10.04 -8.11
CA LEU A 666 24.04 11.22 -7.42
C LEU A 666 24.18 10.98 -5.90
N PRO A 667 23.21 10.33 -5.22
CA PRO A 667 23.34 9.93 -3.81
C PRO A 667 24.57 9.07 -3.50
N ALA A 668 24.87 8.07 -4.33
CA ALA A 668 26.06 7.23 -4.13
C ALA A 668 27.37 8.04 -4.20
N ARG A 669 27.45 9.00 -5.13
CA ARG A 669 28.61 9.91 -5.27
C ARG A 669 28.72 10.88 -4.10
N MET A 670 27.56 11.34 -3.52
CA MET A 670 27.54 12.17 -2.31
C MET A 670 28.07 11.39 -1.11
N MET A 671 27.65 10.15 -0.96
CA MET A 671 28.10 9.27 0.12
C MET A 671 29.61 9.01 0.03
N ALA A 672 30.19 8.83 -1.16
CA ALA A 672 31.61 8.69 -1.35
C ALA A 672 32.40 9.92 -0.83
N ILE A 673 31.91 11.13 -1.06
CA ILE A 673 32.53 12.36 -0.53
C ILE A 673 32.42 12.41 0.99
N ALA A 674 31.26 12.04 1.54
CA ALA A 674 31.00 12.06 2.98
C ALA A 674 31.91 11.06 3.71
N ASP A 675 31.98 9.82 3.22
CA ASP A 675 32.81 8.76 3.79
C ASP A 675 34.30 9.12 3.78
N ILE A 676 34.82 9.61 2.63
CA ILE A 676 36.22 10.01 2.49
C ILE A 676 36.54 11.20 3.41
N PHE A 677 35.68 12.21 3.48
CA PHE A 677 35.94 13.38 4.32
C PHE A 677 35.94 12.99 5.80
N GLU A 678 34.96 12.20 6.23
CA GLU A 678 34.89 11.65 7.59
C GLU A 678 36.14 10.84 7.92
N ALA A 679 36.52 9.89 7.05
CA ALA A 679 37.68 9.05 7.25
C ALA A 679 39.03 9.82 7.32
N LEU A 680 39.14 10.98 6.68
CA LEU A 680 40.31 11.84 6.73
C LEU A 680 40.37 12.68 8.01
N THR A 681 39.23 13.10 8.52
CA THR A 681 39.11 14.00 9.68
C THR A 681 38.88 13.27 11.01
N ALA A 682 38.50 11.99 10.99
CA ALA A 682 38.28 11.19 12.20
C ALA A 682 39.54 11.14 13.09
N ALA A 683 39.37 11.43 14.38
CA ALA A 683 40.42 11.40 15.40
C ALA A 683 40.54 10.05 16.10
N ASP A 684 39.59 9.15 15.84
CA ASP A 684 39.39 7.91 16.59
C ASP A 684 40.40 6.79 16.23
N ARG A 685 41.29 7.01 15.25
CA ARG A 685 42.26 5.99 14.77
C ARG A 685 43.60 6.15 15.49
N PRO A 686 44.06 5.18 16.33
CA PRO A 686 45.26 5.32 17.13
C PRO A 686 46.56 5.36 16.31
N TYR A 687 46.51 4.92 15.04
CA TYR A 687 47.71 4.81 14.21
C TYR A 687 47.91 6.04 13.31
N LYS A 688 46.96 6.97 13.27
CA LYS A 688 47.01 8.13 12.39
C LYS A 688 46.55 9.36 13.14
N LYS A 689 47.39 10.38 13.24
CA LYS A 689 46.91 11.69 13.72
C LYS A 689 45.80 12.16 12.80
N ALA A 690 44.69 12.62 13.41
CA ALA A 690 43.64 13.27 12.69
C ALA A 690 44.24 14.43 11.86
N LYS A 691 43.78 14.53 10.62
CA LYS A 691 44.23 15.61 9.75
C LYS A 691 43.52 16.91 10.13
N SER A 692 44.19 18.04 9.88
CA SER A 692 43.50 19.33 9.95
C SER A 692 42.49 19.45 8.80
N LEU A 693 41.55 20.36 8.95
CA LEU A 693 40.50 20.60 7.95
C LEU A 693 41.10 20.96 6.57
N SER A 694 42.08 21.82 6.55
CA SER A 694 42.79 22.24 5.30
C SER A 694 43.54 21.06 4.66
N GLU A 695 44.21 20.22 5.46
CA GLU A 695 44.89 19.03 4.96
C GLU A 695 43.91 18.01 4.35
N ALA A 696 42.80 17.72 5.01
CA ALA A 696 41.78 16.80 4.53
C ALA A 696 41.19 17.29 3.20
N LEU A 697 40.76 18.54 3.13
CA LEU A 697 40.24 19.17 1.90
C LEU A 697 41.27 19.22 0.79
N GLY A 698 42.55 19.48 1.13
CA GLY A 698 43.65 19.44 0.18
C GLY A 698 43.91 18.09 -0.48
N ILE A 699 43.69 16.99 0.27
CA ILE A 699 43.74 15.62 -0.26
C ILE A 699 42.55 15.39 -1.16
N MET A 700 41.32 15.76 -0.72
CA MET A 700 40.12 15.59 -1.52
C MET A 700 40.16 16.40 -2.82
N ALA A 701 40.73 17.57 -2.83
CA ALA A 701 40.96 18.36 -4.05
C ALA A 701 41.87 17.61 -5.06
N THR A 702 42.89 16.89 -4.57
CA THR A 702 43.72 16.03 -5.42
C THR A 702 42.92 14.84 -5.94
N MET A 703 42.13 14.20 -5.07
CA MET A 703 41.26 13.07 -5.44
C MET A 703 40.17 13.48 -6.45
N SER A 704 39.66 14.70 -6.37
CA SER A 704 38.75 15.28 -7.35
C SER A 704 39.41 15.40 -8.73
N ARG A 705 40.62 15.97 -8.79
CA ARG A 705 41.39 16.13 -10.03
C ARG A 705 41.75 14.77 -10.65
N GLU A 706 41.98 13.75 -9.84
CA GLU A 706 42.30 12.39 -10.26
C GLU A 706 41.08 11.52 -10.58
N ALA A 707 39.90 12.12 -10.68
CA ALA A 707 38.62 11.44 -10.93
C ALA A 707 38.33 10.30 -9.92
N HIS A 708 38.81 10.43 -8.68
CA HIS A 708 38.46 9.51 -7.62
C HIS A 708 37.07 9.87 -7.06
N ILE A 709 36.78 11.16 -6.82
CA ILE A 709 35.49 11.69 -6.38
C ILE A 709 34.91 12.64 -7.44
N ASP A 710 33.60 12.87 -7.36
CA ASP A 710 32.91 13.75 -8.30
C ASP A 710 33.32 15.23 -8.09
N ALA A 711 33.90 15.82 -9.13
CA ALA A 711 34.41 17.18 -9.08
C ALA A 711 33.31 18.23 -8.86
N GLN A 712 32.13 18.06 -9.46
CA GLN A 712 31.02 18.99 -9.30
C GLN A 712 30.47 18.96 -7.88
N LEU A 713 30.32 17.77 -7.29
CA LEU A 713 29.91 17.61 -5.90
C LEU A 713 30.97 18.14 -4.92
N PHE A 714 32.28 17.93 -5.21
CA PHE A 714 33.33 18.54 -4.42
C PHE A 714 33.28 20.07 -4.49
N GLY A 715 33.04 20.61 -5.67
CA GLY A 715 32.83 22.05 -5.85
C GLY A 715 31.66 22.58 -5.01
N LEU A 716 30.53 21.88 -5.01
CA LEU A 716 29.36 22.20 -4.18
C LEU A 716 29.70 22.14 -2.68
N PHE A 717 30.39 21.07 -2.25
CA PHE A 717 30.82 20.84 -0.87
C PHE A 717 31.66 22.01 -0.33
N ILE A 718 32.50 22.59 -1.17
CA ILE A 718 33.34 23.76 -0.84
C ILE A 718 32.51 25.03 -0.87
N ASN A 719 31.77 25.30 -1.96
CA ASN A 719 31.09 26.56 -2.19
C ASN A 719 29.95 26.83 -1.23
N GLU A 720 29.18 25.78 -0.89
CA GLU A 720 28.06 25.86 0.08
C GLU A 720 28.54 25.75 1.54
N GLY A 721 29.84 25.56 1.76
CA GLY A 721 30.42 25.47 3.10
C GLY A 721 29.98 24.28 3.91
N VAL A 722 29.53 23.20 3.27
CA VAL A 722 29.07 21.98 3.94
C VAL A 722 30.16 21.39 4.84
N TYR A 723 31.42 21.42 4.38
CA TYR A 723 32.58 20.99 5.15
C TYR A 723 32.72 21.75 6.48
N MET A 724 32.42 23.05 6.49
CA MET A 724 32.55 23.90 7.68
C MET A 724 31.37 23.65 8.66
N GLN A 725 30.15 23.48 8.12
CA GLN A 725 28.97 23.10 8.93
C GLN A 725 29.20 21.80 9.69
N TYR A 726 29.75 20.81 8.99
CA TYR A 726 30.13 19.53 9.60
C TYR A 726 31.28 19.71 10.61
N ALA A 727 32.33 20.46 10.25
CA ALA A 727 33.50 20.66 11.11
C ALA A 727 33.12 21.28 12.46
N VAL A 728 32.31 22.34 12.47
CA VAL A 728 31.82 23.00 13.70
C VAL A 728 31.03 22.03 14.59
N ARG A 729 30.34 21.07 14.01
CA ARG A 729 29.49 20.14 14.76
C ARG A 729 30.24 18.93 15.31
N PHE A 730 31.24 18.42 14.58
CA PHE A 730 31.81 17.10 14.85
C PHE A 730 33.34 17.07 15.04
N LEU A 731 34.10 18.07 14.61
CA LEU A 731 35.56 18.05 14.74
C LEU A 731 36.04 18.73 16.02
N ASP A 732 37.22 18.31 16.49
CA ASP A 732 37.90 19.01 17.55
C ASP A 732 38.25 20.45 17.06
N PRO A 733 38.00 21.48 17.86
CA PRO A 733 38.37 22.86 17.51
C PRO A 733 39.83 23.06 17.05
N GLN A 734 40.75 22.21 17.54
CA GLN A 734 42.16 22.22 17.13
C GLN A 734 42.42 21.72 15.71
N GLN A 735 41.47 20.96 15.11
CA GLN A 735 41.54 20.52 13.73
C GLN A 735 41.03 21.56 12.75
N ILE A 736 40.24 22.54 13.21
CA ILE A 736 39.63 23.57 12.39
C ILE A 736 40.61 24.69 12.15
N ASP A 737 41.37 24.60 11.09
CA ASP A 737 42.32 25.60 10.64
C ASP A 737 41.75 26.46 9.47
N ALA A 738 42.51 27.47 9.04
CA ALA A 738 42.09 28.35 7.97
C ALA A 738 42.08 27.64 6.62
N VAL A 739 40.95 27.69 5.94
CA VAL A 739 40.73 27.10 4.61
C VAL A 739 40.66 28.20 3.55
N ASP A 740 41.36 28.02 2.43
CA ASP A 740 41.23 28.86 1.23
C ASP A 740 40.39 28.09 0.16
N PRO A 741 39.08 28.38 0.06
CA PRO A 741 38.21 27.73 -0.93
C PRO A 741 38.68 27.89 -2.37
N ALA A 742 39.13 29.07 -2.75
CA ALA A 742 39.59 29.36 -4.12
C ALA A 742 40.84 28.54 -4.50
N SER A 743 41.76 28.35 -3.55
CA SER A 743 42.96 27.52 -3.75
C SER A 743 42.57 26.03 -3.90
N LEU A 744 41.62 25.55 -3.11
CA LEU A 744 41.13 24.17 -3.19
C LEU A 744 40.44 23.88 -4.52
N LEU A 745 39.58 24.80 -4.99
CA LEU A 745 38.88 24.62 -6.28
C LEU A 745 39.89 24.59 -7.44
N ARG A 746 40.85 25.51 -7.47
CA ARG A 746 41.95 25.47 -8.49
C ARG A 746 42.75 24.17 -8.43
N LYS A 747 43.06 23.67 -7.21
CA LYS A 747 43.77 22.40 -7.03
C LYS A 747 42.95 21.23 -7.53
N ALA A 748 41.63 21.26 -7.39
CA ALA A 748 40.70 20.28 -7.90
C ALA A 748 40.46 20.34 -9.43
N GLY A 749 40.99 21.40 -10.09
CA GLY A 749 40.76 21.65 -11.53
C GLY A 749 39.41 22.30 -11.83
N LEU A 750 38.83 22.99 -10.85
CA LEU A 750 37.55 23.71 -10.94
C LEU A 750 37.84 25.24 -10.97
N ASP A 751 36.97 25.95 -11.63
CA ASP A 751 36.96 27.41 -11.58
C ASP A 751 36.45 27.88 -10.21
N PRO A 752 37.15 28.82 -9.54
CA PRO A 752 36.76 29.29 -8.22
C PRO A 752 35.45 30.09 -8.18
#